data_31d69d3cf21fdac68b65397ad360bb68
#
_entry.id   31d69d3cf21fdac68b65397ad360bb68
#
_cell.length_a   1.000
_cell.length_b   1.000
_cell.length_c   1.000
_cell.angle_alpha   90.00
_cell.angle_beta   90.00
_cell.angle_gamma   90.00
#
_symmetry.space_group_name_H-M   'P 1'
#
loop_
_entity.id
_entity.type
_entity.pdbx_description
1 polymer ?
#
loop_
_entity_poly.entity_id
_entity_poly.type
_entity_poly.pdbx_seq_one_letter_code
_entity_poly.pdbx_strand_id
1 'polypeptide(L)'
;MISKAKENLIIILKLIKHHLKRTKSKYRGAKSVLLFPIIGLISLLWVIIRVAPKPSRLKYPCMRVAVPTATSFLAYIAAIFTSLFSFHKAKEKLKKSNYSLAIIFLLISIAGGTFLVLHTNKYAYSQTPIYKTRELEANQPMGEAKGIFPGRVVWVHDPDATNEDCTLNSLDAWYLNKNNNQYVIDAMLDTAVITLSEQSTVADAWNSFFKYNNSARGKGDVGYQSGEIIFIKINRTSAYSYDPDDFSRNNYLTSETSPHVVLALLRHLVNEVDVAEEDIYIGDPLKHIYKLDYELWHGEFPDIHYLDYNRSDGGRERVEVGESIIHYSDSGAILRESWDFMDASSGDPVYADTFYTIFEDCEYLINVPTLKGHKRAGATMFAKNHFGSHTRSGAQHLHMGLVVPDEYPNEQNERYGYGKYRVLVDLLGWELFREKSVIYLMDALWSAGYELAPPSKWLLAPFNDDWSSSIFISQDPVAIESVGYDFLRTEYTEGTHGDSLTYPQLEGADDHLEQAADSDNWPSGIAYDPEGDGTPLPSLGVHEHWNNPWNRQYSRNLGTDNGIELISVPGEYIGGIDEDIELLTKPTLLQNLPNPFNISTSIQYNIPQTGKVTLTVYNISGQKSKTLVNQTKTPGTYTAKWDAMLNNGAKAPDGVYIYRLTVNTGEKKFEEANKMLLIR
;
A
#
# COMPACT_ATOMS: atom_id res chain seq x y z
N MET A 1 -5.63 17.66 -62.02
CA MET A 1 -5.06 17.30 -60.70
C MET A 1 -5.12 18.46 -59.69
N ILE A 2 -4.81 19.68 -60.07
CA ILE A 2 -4.73 20.86 -59.18
C ILE A 2 -6.12 21.25 -58.58
N SER A 3 -7.22 21.11 -59.38
CA SER A 3 -8.60 21.41 -58.89
C SER A 3 -9.04 20.47 -57.79
N LYS A 4 -8.77 19.16 -57.92
CA LYS A 4 -9.15 18.12 -56.95
C LYS A 4 -8.37 18.19 -55.62
N ALA A 5 -7.09 18.66 -55.71
CA ALA A 5 -6.28 18.90 -54.48
C ALA A 5 -6.77 20.14 -53.71
N LYS A 6 -7.28 21.15 -54.40
CA LYS A 6 -7.85 22.35 -53.78
C LYS A 6 -9.20 22.08 -53.10
N GLU A 7 -10.03 21.21 -53.68
CA GLU A 7 -11.30 20.75 -53.07
C GLU A 7 -11.05 19.89 -51.85
N ASN A 8 -10.12 18.92 -51.91
CA ASN A 8 -9.77 18.09 -50.78
C ASN A 8 -9.19 18.90 -49.61
N LEU A 9 -8.39 19.92 -49.87
CA LEU A 9 -7.86 20.81 -48.84
C LEU A 9 -8.99 21.62 -48.15
N ILE A 10 -9.98 22.07 -48.92
CA ILE A 10 -11.16 22.79 -48.38
C ILE A 10 -12.01 21.87 -47.54
N ILE A 11 -12.15 20.61 -47.92
CA ILE A 11 -12.88 19.58 -47.11
C ILE A 11 -12.15 19.31 -45.82
N ILE A 12 -10.83 19.13 -45.83
CA ILE A 12 -10.00 18.93 -44.63
C ILE A 12 -10.10 20.12 -43.68
N LEU A 13 -10.01 21.36 -44.21
CA LEU A 13 -10.16 22.57 -43.40
C LEU A 13 -11.57 22.72 -42.79
N LYS A 14 -12.61 22.29 -43.51
CA LYS A 14 -14.00 22.24 -42.97
C LYS A 14 -14.14 21.18 -41.88
N LEU A 15 -13.54 20.00 -42.01
CA LEU A 15 -13.54 18.93 -41.01
C LEU A 15 -12.79 19.36 -39.74
N ILE A 16 -11.62 20.00 -39.89
CA ILE A 16 -10.86 20.56 -38.76
C ILE A 16 -11.70 21.64 -38.04
N LYS A 17 -12.34 22.54 -38.80
CA LYS A 17 -13.20 23.59 -38.23
C LYS A 17 -14.44 23.04 -37.55
N HIS A 18 -15.00 21.94 -38.04
CA HIS A 18 -16.11 21.23 -37.43
C HIS A 18 -15.69 20.49 -36.15
N HIS A 19 -14.52 19.84 -36.17
CA HIS A 19 -13.95 19.17 -34.99
C HIS A 19 -13.60 20.18 -33.88
N LEU A 20 -12.99 21.32 -34.24
CA LEU A 20 -12.71 22.41 -33.29
C LEU A 20 -13.99 23.07 -32.72
N LYS A 21 -15.11 23.06 -33.46
CA LYS A 21 -16.40 23.52 -32.93
C LYS A 21 -17.03 22.50 -31.96
N ARG A 22 -16.87 21.21 -32.22
CA ARG A 22 -17.36 20.12 -31.35
C ARG A 22 -16.58 20.03 -30.02
N THR A 23 -15.26 20.28 -30.08
CA THR A 23 -14.43 20.35 -28.87
C THR A 23 -14.75 21.60 -28.04
N LYS A 24 -15.11 22.75 -28.62
CA LYS A 24 -15.55 23.91 -27.81
C LYS A 24 -16.82 23.71 -26.99
N SER A 25 -17.68 22.77 -27.36
CA SER A 25 -18.91 22.46 -26.61
C SER A 25 -18.66 21.56 -25.38
N LYS A 26 -17.58 20.78 -25.37
CA LYS A 26 -17.23 19.83 -24.28
C LYS A 26 -16.38 20.47 -23.16
N TYR A 27 -15.86 21.70 -23.36
CA TYR A 27 -14.95 22.31 -22.37
C TYR A 27 -15.59 23.52 -21.68
N ARG A 28 -16.28 23.26 -20.58
CA ARG A 28 -16.70 24.26 -19.58
C ARG A 28 -15.60 24.61 -18.56
N GLY A 29 -14.33 24.30 -18.86
CA GLY A 29 -13.17 24.50 -17.97
C GLY A 29 -12.24 25.65 -18.41
N ALA A 30 -12.76 26.81 -18.82
CA ALA A 30 -11.94 27.92 -19.33
C ALA A 30 -11.01 28.59 -18.30
N LYS A 31 -11.06 28.23 -17.03
CA LYS A 31 -10.21 28.84 -15.98
C LYS A 31 -8.82 28.19 -15.87
N SER A 32 -8.68 26.90 -16.19
CA SER A 32 -7.41 26.16 -16.05
C SER A 32 -6.40 26.49 -17.17
N VAL A 33 -6.86 26.80 -18.35
CA VAL A 33 -5.99 27.15 -19.50
C VAL A 33 -5.19 28.46 -19.28
N LEU A 34 -5.68 29.36 -18.43
CA LEU A 34 -5.01 30.59 -18.07
C LEU A 34 -4.08 30.45 -16.86
N LEU A 35 -4.24 29.42 -16.06
CA LEU A 35 -3.49 29.24 -14.81
C LEU A 35 -2.05 28.77 -15.10
N PHE A 36 -1.86 27.81 -16.01
CA PHE A 36 -0.53 27.29 -16.34
C PHE A 36 0.45 28.35 -16.86
N PRO A 37 0.10 29.23 -17.81
CA PRO A 37 0.98 30.33 -18.24
C PRO A 37 1.38 31.27 -17.10
N ILE A 38 0.48 31.53 -16.13
CA ILE A 38 0.74 32.40 -15.00
C ILE A 38 1.72 31.73 -14.02
N ILE A 39 1.44 30.48 -13.66
CA ILE A 39 2.31 29.69 -12.74
C ILE A 39 3.68 29.46 -13.40
N GLY A 40 3.71 29.12 -14.67
CA GLY A 40 4.95 28.93 -15.43
C GLY A 40 5.80 30.17 -15.49
N LEU A 41 5.18 31.34 -15.71
CA LEU A 41 5.87 32.63 -15.70
C LEU A 41 6.42 32.99 -14.33
N ILE A 42 5.63 32.77 -13.28
CA ILE A 42 6.06 32.99 -11.89
C ILE A 42 7.24 32.06 -11.56
N SER A 43 7.16 30.79 -11.92
CA SER A 43 8.24 29.80 -11.71
C SER A 43 9.50 30.20 -12.46
N LEU A 44 9.37 30.66 -13.71
CA LEU A 44 10.51 31.12 -14.51
C LEU A 44 11.18 32.36 -13.88
N LEU A 45 10.40 33.34 -13.47
CA LEU A 45 10.92 34.53 -12.75
C LEU A 45 11.60 34.14 -11.45
N TRP A 46 11.01 33.23 -10.68
CA TRP A 46 11.57 32.73 -9.45
C TRP A 46 12.93 32.03 -9.66
N VAL A 47 13.02 31.17 -10.67
CA VAL A 47 14.28 30.50 -11.05
C VAL A 47 15.34 31.53 -11.44
N ILE A 48 15.00 32.50 -12.29
CA ILE A 48 15.94 33.55 -12.72
C ILE A 48 16.44 34.34 -11.50
N ILE A 49 15.56 34.85 -10.64
CA ILE A 49 15.91 35.67 -9.49
C ILE A 49 16.77 34.90 -8.48
N ARG A 50 16.51 33.62 -8.28
CA ARG A 50 17.19 32.82 -7.25
C ARG A 50 18.47 32.15 -7.73
N VAL A 51 18.50 31.69 -9.00
CA VAL A 51 19.59 30.86 -9.54
C VAL A 51 20.63 31.71 -10.27
N ALA A 52 20.22 32.72 -11.04
CA ALA A 52 21.16 33.54 -11.80
C ALA A 52 22.26 34.20 -10.91
N PRO A 53 21.96 34.74 -9.71
CA PRO A 53 23.01 35.29 -8.84
C PRO A 53 23.87 34.22 -8.16
N LYS A 54 23.40 32.99 -8.00
CA LYS A 54 24.12 31.90 -7.32
C LYS A 54 23.66 30.52 -7.86
N PRO A 55 24.35 29.97 -8.87
CA PRO A 55 23.95 28.71 -9.53
C PRO A 55 23.83 27.50 -8.62
N SER A 56 24.59 27.44 -7.50
CA SER A 56 24.51 26.34 -6.53
C SER A 56 23.13 26.19 -5.88
N ARG A 57 22.26 27.21 -5.96
CA ARG A 57 20.90 27.15 -5.44
C ARG A 57 19.94 26.26 -6.27
N LEU A 58 20.36 25.82 -7.45
CA LEU A 58 19.62 24.82 -8.24
C LEU A 58 19.34 23.53 -7.46
N LYS A 59 20.17 23.19 -6.48
CA LYS A 59 20.04 22.00 -5.63
C LYS A 59 19.00 22.14 -4.49
N TYR A 60 18.41 23.33 -4.28
CA TYR A 60 17.47 23.55 -3.21
C TYR A 60 16.10 22.89 -3.48
N PRO A 61 15.41 22.37 -2.45
CA PRO A 61 14.12 21.69 -2.62
C PRO A 61 13.09 22.52 -3.40
N CYS A 62 13.01 23.84 -3.18
CA CYS A 62 12.12 24.72 -3.92
C CYS A 62 12.43 24.82 -5.42
N MET A 63 13.65 24.51 -5.84
CA MET A 63 14.04 24.50 -7.25
C MET A 63 13.66 23.19 -7.96
N ARG A 64 13.45 22.09 -7.22
CA ARG A 64 12.97 20.83 -7.79
C ARG A 64 11.58 20.96 -8.41
N VAL A 65 10.75 21.86 -7.88
CA VAL A 65 9.41 22.17 -8.42
C VAL A 65 9.49 23.34 -9.42
N ALA A 66 10.21 24.41 -9.09
CA ALA A 66 10.24 25.61 -9.92
C ALA A 66 10.96 25.40 -11.27
N VAL A 67 12.02 24.60 -11.34
CA VAL A 67 12.79 24.40 -12.58
C VAL A 67 12.01 23.58 -13.62
N PRO A 68 11.41 22.41 -13.30
CA PRO A 68 10.58 21.69 -14.27
C PRO A 68 9.39 22.51 -14.77
N THR A 69 8.74 23.27 -13.90
CA THR A 69 7.61 24.14 -14.26
C THR A 69 8.06 25.28 -15.19
N ALA A 70 9.20 25.90 -14.92
CA ALA A 70 9.78 26.95 -15.77
C ALA A 70 10.23 26.40 -17.13
N THR A 71 10.86 25.22 -17.19
CA THR A 71 11.26 24.58 -18.45
C THR A 71 10.06 24.15 -19.28
N SER A 72 9.02 23.61 -18.67
CA SER A 72 7.76 23.27 -19.34
C SER A 72 7.07 24.51 -19.89
N PHE A 73 7.10 25.64 -19.19
CA PHE A 73 6.59 26.92 -19.65
C PHE A 73 7.38 27.44 -20.85
N LEU A 74 8.70 27.35 -20.85
CA LEU A 74 9.53 27.72 -22.01
C LEU A 74 9.23 26.87 -23.25
N ALA A 75 9.07 25.55 -23.05
CA ALA A 75 8.67 24.63 -24.11
C ALA A 75 7.28 24.97 -24.66
N TYR A 76 6.33 25.34 -23.81
CA TYR A 76 4.99 25.81 -24.20
C TYR A 76 5.04 27.06 -25.02
N ILE A 77 5.81 28.06 -24.60
CA ILE A 77 6.00 29.31 -25.37
C ILE A 77 6.68 29.04 -26.71
N ALA A 78 7.73 28.22 -26.75
CA ALA A 78 8.40 27.82 -27.98
C ALA A 78 7.44 27.13 -28.97
N ALA A 79 6.57 26.24 -28.46
CA ALA A 79 5.57 25.55 -29.30
C ALA A 79 4.52 26.51 -29.88
N ILE A 80 4.08 27.53 -29.13
CA ILE A 80 3.20 28.61 -29.66
C ILE A 80 3.89 29.34 -30.78
N PHE A 81 5.11 29.85 -30.58
CA PHE A 81 5.84 30.58 -31.59
C PHE A 81 6.10 29.72 -32.84
N THR A 82 6.53 28.47 -32.67
CA THR A 82 6.79 27.54 -33.78
C THR A 82 5.51 27.28 -34.58
N SER A 83 4.39 27.04 -33.90
CA SER A 83 3.10 26.79 -34.53
C SER A 83 2.62 27.99 -35.33
N LEU A 84 2.65 29.21 -34.75
CA LEU A 84 2.21 30.43 -35.40
C LEU A 84 3.13 30.80 -36.56
N PHE A 85 4.45 30.73 -36.40
CA PHE A 85 5.42 31.00 -37.44
C PHE A 85 5.26 30.05 -38.63
N SER A 86 5.17 28.74 -38.34
CA SER A 86 4.99 27.73 -39.39
C SER A 86 3.66 27.89 -40.12
N PHE A 87 2.59 28.23 -39.41
CA PHE A 87 1.30 28.54 -40.05
C PHE A 87 1.40 29.75 -40.99
N HIS A 88 2.08 30.80 -40.54
CA HIS A 88 2.29 31.99 -41.38
C HIS A 88 3.11 31.65 -42.64
N LYS A 89 4.19 30.86 -42.49
CA LYS A 89 5.02 30.41 -43.62
C LYS A 89 4.26 29.46 -44.55
N ALA A 90 3.43 28.57 -44.03
CA ALA A 90 2.55 27.74 -44.87
C ALA A 90 1.62 28.60 -45.75
N LYS A 91 1.00 29.63 -45.19
CA LYS A 91 0.14 30.58 -45.92
C LYS A 91 0.90 31.36 -46.99
N GLU A 92 2.14 31.80 -46.71
CA GLU A 92 3.02 32.48 -47.68
C GLU A 92 3.38 31.56 -48.86
N LYS A 93 3.75 30.27 -48.56
CA LYS A 93 4.12 29.29 -49.59
C LYS A 93 2.93 28.86 -50.44
N LEU A 94 1.74 28.75 -49.86
CA LEU A 94 0.49 28.52 -50.59
C LEU A 94 0.20 29.64 -51.59
N LYS A 95 0.38 30.91 -51.21
CA LYS A 95 0.21 32.08 -52.14
C LYS A 95 1.19 32.05 -53.29
N LYS A 96 2.40 31.46 -53.11
CA LYS A 96 3.44 31.31 -54.14
C LYS A 96 3.33 29.98 -54.89
N SER A 97 2.22 29.24 -54.77
CA SER A 97 1.97 27.94 -55.40
C SER A 97 3.02 26.86 -55.11
N ASN A 98 3.77 27.02 -54.03
CA ASN A 98 4.75 26.03 -53.59
C ASN A 98 4.11 25.07 -52.56
N TYR A 99 3.37 24.09 -53.07
CA TYR A 99 2.52 23.21 -52.27
C TYR A 99 3.31 22.27 -51.34
N SER A 100 4.46 21.77 -51.78
CA SER A 100 5.28 20.85 -51.00
C SER A 100 5.80 21.51 -49.70
N LEU A 101 6.37 22.71 -49.80
CA LEU A 101 6.82 23.46 -48.63
C LEU A 101 5.65 23.95 -47.76
N ALA A 102 4.50 24.26 -48.38
CA ALA A 102 3.32 24.65 -47.63
C ALA A 102 2.79 23.50 -46.76
N ILE A 103 2.80 22.27 -47.28
CA ILE A 103 2.40 21.07 -46.53
C ILE A 103 3.37 20.81 -45.36
N ILE A 104 4.68 20.90 -45.57
CA ILE A 104 5.68 20.72 -44.51
C ILE A 104 5.44 21.71 -43.36
N PHE A 105 5.29 23.01 -43.69
CA PHE A 105 5.02 24.01 -42.65
C PHE A 105 3.67 23.83 -41.97
N LEU A 106 2.67 23.33 -42.68
CA LEU A 106 1.37 23.01 -42.09
C LEU A 106 1.48 21.83 -41.09
N LEU A 107 2.23 20.78 -41.44
CA LEU A 107 2.48 19.63 -40.53
C LEU A 107 3.25 20.07 -39.29
N ILE A 108 4.27 20.92 -39.40
CA ILE A 108 4.99 21.49 -38.26
C ILE A 108 4.04 22.32 -37.38
N SER A 109 3.16 23.13 -37.99
CA SER A 109 2.17 23.90 -37.22
C SER A 109 1.17 23.01 -36.48
N ILE A 110 0.70 21.93 -37.10
CA ILE A 110 -0.19 20.96 -36.50
C ILE A 110 0.53 20.22 -35.34
N ALA A 111 1.76 19.77 -35.55
CA ALA A 111 2.57 19.12 -34.52
C ALA A 111 2.77 20.02 -33.29
N GLY A 112 3.09 21.31 -33.50
CA GLY A 112 3.19 22.28 -32.41
C GLY A 112 1.85 22.51 -31.70
N GLY A 113 0.75 22.58 -32.46
CA GLY A 113 -0.60 22.69 -31.90
C GLY A 113 -1.02 21.45 -31.11
N THR A 114 -0.69 20.26 -31.59
CA THR A 114 -0.95 18.99 -30.89
C THR A 114 -0.12 18.89 -29.61
N PHE A 115 1.15 19.28 -29.64
CA PHE A 115 2.00 19.35 -28.47
C PHE A 115 1.39 20.29 -27.40
N LEU A 116 0.89 21.46 -27.81
CA LEU A 116 0.21 22.37 -26.87
C LEU A 116 -1.03 21.74 -26.25
N VAL A 117 -1.86 21.07 -27.05
CA VAL A 117 -3.07 20.40 -26.53
C VAL A 117 -2.73 19.26 -25.58
N LEU A 118 -1.76 18.43 -25.92
CA LEU A 118 -1.32 17.34 -25.10
C LEU A 118 -0.66 17.82 -23.79
N HIS A 119 0.17 18.88 -23.90
CA HIS A 119 0.83 19.46 -22.73
C HIS A 119 -0.15 20.18 -21.79
N THR A 120 -1.08 20.95 -22.33
CA THR A 120 -2.12 21.60 -21.51
C THR A 120 -3.13 20.60 -20.95
N ASN A 121 -3.43 19.51 -21.65
CA ASN A 121 -4.25 18.44 -21.11
C ASN A 121 -3.53 17.66 -19.99
N LYS A 122 -2.23 17.38 -20.12
CA LYS A 122 -1.47 16.72 -19.06
C LYS A 122 -1.50 17.54 -17.74
N TYR A 123 -1.46 18.86 -17.84
CA TYR A 123 -1.61 19.75 -16.67
C TYR A 123 -3.07 20.04 -16.30
N ALA A 124 -4.03 19.86 -17.20
CA ALA A 124 -5.46 19.99 -16.89
C ALA A 124 -6.04 18.72 -16.24
N TYR A 125 -5.48 17.55 -16.56
CA TYR A 125 -5.79 16.28 -15.88
C TYR A 125 -5.09 16.15 -14.53
N SER A 126 -4.04 16.95 -14.26
CA SER A 126 -3.46 17.05 -12.92
C SER A 126 -4.31 17.91 -11.95
N GLN A 127 -5.36 18.51 -12.43
CA GLN A 127 -6.49 18.94 -11.62
C GLN A 127 -7.48 17.76 -11.58
N THR A 128 -7.09 16.69 -10.89
CA THR A 128 -8.01 15.71 -10.34
C THR A 128 -9.26 16.41 -9.85
N PRO A 129 -10.45 15.81 -10.05
CA PRO A 129 -11.61 16.23 -9.29
C PRO A 129 -11.13 16.39 -7.86
N ILE A 130 -11.36 17.55 -7.27
CA ILE A 130 -11.07 17.78 -5.86
C ILE A 130 -11.91 16.75 -5.15
N TYR A 131 -11.29 15.58 -4.85
CA TYR A 131 -11.84 14.69 -3.87
C TYR A 131 -12.04 15.58 -2.65
N LYS A 132 -13.20 15.55 -2.01
CA LYS A 132 -13.33 16.15 -0.70
C LYS A 132 -12.36 15.37 0.18
N THR A 133 -11.13 15.84 0.25
CA THR A 133 -10.19 15.39 1.24
C THR A 133 -10.83 15.73 2.57
N ARG A 134 -11.22 14.72 3.31
CA ARG A 134 -11.40 14.86 4.73
C ARG A 134 -9.98 15.11 5.26
N GLU A 135 -9.78 16.19 6.03
CA GLU A 135 -8.54 16.31 6.79
C GLU A 135 -8.45 15.07 7.68
N LEU A 136 -7.46 14.24 7.41
CA LEU A 136 -7.24 13.00 8.14
C LEU A 136 -6.79 13.38 9.54
N GLU A 137 -7.69 13.23 10.49
CA GLU A 137 -7.40 13.50 11.89
C GLU A 137 -6.61 12.32 12.45
N ALA A 138 -5.31 12.54 12.66
CA ALA A 138 -4.44 11.54 13.27
C ALA A 138 -4.89 11.27 14.73
N ASN A 139 -4.74 10.00 15.13
CA ASN A 139 -5.04 9.54 16.49
C ASN A 139 -6.51 9.77 16.92
N GLN A 140 -7.43 9.55 16.02
CA GLN A 140 -8.86 9.54 16.27
C GLN A 140 -9.41 8.11 16.02
N PRO A 141 -9.22 7.17 16.97
CA PRO A 141 -9.64 5.79 16.78
C PRO A 141 -11.17 5.68 16.73
N MET A 142 -11.67 4.92 15.79
CA MET A 142 -13.08 4.56 15.66
C MET A 142 -13.25 3.05 15.53
N GLY A 143 -14.37 2.51 16.00
CA GLY A 143 -14.64 1.08 16.03
C GLY A 143 -14.05 0.37 17.25
N GLU A 144 -14.13 -0.96 17.22
CA GLU A 144 -13.75 -1.85 18.33
C GLU A 144 -12.54 -2.70 17.93
N ALA A 145 -11.42 -2.51 18.60
CA ALA A 145 -10.20 -3.25 18.37
C ALA A 145 -10.38 -4.76 18.63
N LYS A 146 -9.82 -5.61 17.75
CA LYS A 146 -9.90 -7.08 17.79
C LYS A 146 -8.53 -7.69 18.07
N GLY A 147 -8.54 -8.98 18.42
CA GLY A 147 -7.34 -9.79 18.67
C GLY A 147 -7.05 -10.05 20.14
N ILE A 148 -6.12 -10.96 20.41
CA ILE A 148 -5.61 -11.27 21.75
C ILE A 148 -5.06 -9.99 22.41
N PHE A 149 -4.33 -9.20 21.63
CA PHE A 149 -3.93 -7.84 21.95
C PHE A 149 -4.71 -6.90 21.01
N PRO A 150 -5.84 -6.35 21.46
CA PRO A 150 -6.76 -5.65 20.57
C PRO A 150 -6.11 -4.49 19.83
N GLY A 151 -6.26 -4.48 18.49
CA GLY A 151 -5.72 -3.45 17.62
C GLY A 151 -4.20 -3.50 17.40
N ARG A 152 -3.52 -4.57 17.87
CA ARG A 152 -2.08 -4.73 17.65
C ARG A 152 -1.79 -5.12 16.21
N VAL A 153 -0.87 -4.38 15.59
CA VAL A 153 -0.24 -4.69 14.31
C VAL A 153 1.26 -4.80 14.54
N VAL A 154 1.86 -5.90 14.13
CA VAL A 154 3.31 -6.08 14.17
C VAL A 154 3.86 -5.87 12.77
N TRP A 155 4.84 -5.00 12.64
CA TRP A 155 5.60 -4.74 11.43
C TRP A 155 7.04 -5.17 11.62
N VAL A 156 7.46 -6.16 10.85
CA VAL A 156 8.85 -6.64 10.80
C VAL A 156 9.46 -6.20 9.49
N HIS A 157 10.59 -5.51 9.56
CA HIS A 157 11.33 -5.02 8.40
C HIS A 157 12.78 -5.45 8.47
N ASP A 158 13.24 -6.19 7.46
CA ASP A 158 14.64 -6.59 7.32
C ASP A 158 15.10 -6.41 5.87
N PRO A 159 16.02 -5.47 5.58
CA PRO A 159 16.52 -5.24 4.23
C PRO A 159 17.21 -6.48 3.63
N ASP A 160 17.79 -7.37 4.45
CA ASP A 160 18.45 -8.59 4.01
C ASP A 160 17.49 -9.69 3.53
N ALA A 161 16.16 -9.47 3.68
CA ALA A 161 15.13 -10.38 3.17
C ALA A 161 15.07 -10.40 1.63
N THR A 162 15.44 -9.29 0.98
CA THR A 162 15.38 -9.12 -0.47
C THR A 162 16.71 -8.64 -1.02
N ASN A 163 17.00 -9.00 -2.28
CA ASN A 163 18.23 -8.57 -2.95
C ASN A 163 18.09 -7.12 -3.47
N GLU A 164 18.82 -6.19 -2.86
CA GLU A 164 18.84 -4.77 -3.26
C GLU A 164 19.22 -4.55 -4.74
N ASP A 165 20.03 -5.44 -5.32
CA ASP A 165 20.50 -5.38 -6.70
C ASP A 165 19.54 -6.00 -7.72
N CYS A 166 18.35 -6.45 -7.30
CA CYS A 166 17.35 -7.02 -8.21
C CYS A 166 16.93 -6.01 -9.28
N THR A 167 17.06 -6.39 -10.56
CA THR A 167 16.85 -5.50 -11.71
C THR A 167 15.46 -5.59 -12.35
N LEU A 168 14.58 -6.43 -11.81
CA LEU A 168 13.20 -6.59 -12.27
C LEU A 168 13.07 -6.86 -13.78
N ASN A 169 13.75 -7.87 -14.28
CA ASN A 169 13.58 -8.36 -15.64
C ASN A 169 13.30 -9.88 -15.65
N SER A 170 12.99 -10.46 -16.80
CA SER A 170 12.62 -11.86 -16.91
C SER A 170 13.68 -12.86 -16.41
N LEU A 171 14.96 -12.50 -16.40
CA LEU A 171 16.07 -13.31 -15.90
C LEU A 171 16.45 -12.97 -14.46
N ASP A 172 15.90 -11.88 -13.93
CA ASP A 172 16.18 -11.34 -12.62
C ASP A 172 14.90 -10.76 -12.01
N ALA A 173 13.91 -11.63 -11.85
CA ALA A 173 12.60 -11.26 -11.32
C ALA A 173 12.59 -11.35 -9.79
N TRP A 174 11.78 -10.51 -9.17
CA TRP A 174 11.63 -10.41 -7.72
C TRP A 174 11.28 -11.75 -7.02
N TYR A 175 10.51 -12.62 -7.68
CA TYR A 175 10.06 -13.89 -7.12
C TYR A 175 11.08 -15.04 -7.19
N LEU A 176 12.27 -14.82 -7.77
CA LEU A 176 13.30 -15.84 -7.88
C LEU A 176 14.04 -16.05 -6.56
N ASN A 177 14.43 -17.29 -6.25
CA ASN A 177 15.15 -17.64 -5.03
C ASN A 177 16.40 -16.79 -4.78
N LYS A 178 17.13 -16.40 -5.85
CA LYS A 178 18.32 -15.57 -5.73
C LYS A 178 18.08 -14.14 -5.25
N ASN A 179 16.83 -13.69 -5.32
CA ASN A 179 16.40 -12.34 -4.90
C ASN A 179 15.66 -12.34 -3.56
N ASN A 180 15.53 -13.51 -2.93
CA ASN A 180 14.84 -13.67 -1.64
C ASN A 180 15.70 -14.51 -0.70
N ASN A 181 15.98 -14.00 0.46
CA ASN A 181 16.71 -14.70 1.50
C ASN A 181 15.70 -15.45 2.40
N GLN A 182 15.44 -16.72 2.08
CA GLN A 182 14.43 -17.50 2.79
C GLN A 182 14.71 -17.61 4.29
N TYR A 183 15.97 -17.69 4.70
CA TYR A 183 16.33 -17.75 6.12
C TYR A 183 15.89 -16.49 6.88
N VAL A 184 16.12 -15.32 6.28
CA VAL A 184 15.69 -14.05 6.88
C VAL A 184 14.15 -13.95 6.88
N ILE A 185 13.49 -14.38 5.81
CA ILE A 185 12.02 -14.34 5.70
C ILE A 185 11.37 -15.26 6.73
N ASP A 186 11.92 -16.46 6.96
CA ASP A 186 11.46 -17.37 8.00
C ASP A 186 11.58 -16.70 9.38
N ALA A 187 12.74 -16.14 9.70
CA ALA A 187 12.98 -15.44 10.96
C ALA A 187 12.08 -14.18 11.13
N MET A 188 11.76 -13.48 10.05
CA MET A 188 10.80 -12.36 10.09
C MET A 188 9.41 -12.85 10.49
N LEU A 189 8.94 -13.97 9.95
CA LEU A 189 7.62 -14.52 10.27
C LEU A 189 7.60 -15.08 11.70
N ASP A 190 8.66 -15.79 12.14
CA ASP A 190 8.82 -16.24 13.53
C ASP A 190 8.67 -15.07 14.49
N THR A 191 9.44 -14.01 14.23
CA THR A 191 9.41 -12.79 15.04
C THR A 191 8.04 -12.13 15.05
N ALA A 192 7.36 -12.10 13.90
CA ALA A 192 6.05 -11.50 13.77
C ALA A 192 5.00 -12.21 14.63
N VAL A 193 4.91 -13.55 14.55
CA VAL A 193 3.91 -14.33 15.30
C VAL A 193 4.20 -14.33 16.80
N ILE A 194 5.46 -14.43 17.20
CA ILE A 194 5.88 -14.38 18.60
C ILE A 194 5.57 -13.00 19.20
N THR A 195 5.88 -11.92 18.48
CA THR A 195 5.61 -10.55 18.93
C THR A 195 4.11 -10.25 19.01
N LEU A 196 3.33 -10.73 18.02
CA LEU A 196 1.87 -10.53 18.03
C LEU A 196 1.20 -11.19 19.23
N SER A 197 1.65 -12.40 19.58
CA SER A 197 1.04 -13.24 20.62
C SER A 197 1.67 -13.08 22.01
N GLU A 198 2.85 -12.46 22.11
CA GLU A 198 3.71 -12.45 23.30
C GLU A 198 4.02 -13.87 23.84
N GLN A 199 3.98 -14.88 22.98
CA GLN A 199 4.38 -16.24 23.32
C GLN A 199 5.89 -16.43 23.16
N SER A 200 6.43 -17.54 23.66
CA SER A 200 7.87 -17.82 23.63
C SER A 200 8.29 -18.69 22.44
N THR A 201 7.35 -19.35 21.79
CA THR A 201 7.59 -20.22 20.64
C THR A 201 6.57 -19.96 19.53
N VAL A 202 6.93 -20.31 18.29
CA VAL A 202 6.03 -20.25 17.14
C VAL A 202 4.80 -21.14 17.35
N ALA A 203 5.01 -22.36 17.85
CA ALA A 203 3.92 -23.30 18.15
C ALA A 203 2.92 -22.73 19.17
N ASP A 204 3.39 -22.14 20.28
CA ASP A 204 2.52 -21.54 21.28
C ASP A 204 1.79 -20.31 20.73
N ALA A 205 2.45 -19.52 19.87
CA ALA A 205 1.85 -18.38 19.21
C ALA A 205 0.65 -18.80 18.35
N TRP A 206 0.83 -19.76 17.46
CA TRP A 206 -0.24 -20.32 16.63
C TRP A 206 -1.36 -20.94 17.46
N ASN A 207 -1.03 -21.73 18.47
CA ASN A 207 -2.02 -22.30 19.37
C ASN A 207 -2.88 -21.21 20.03
N SER A 208 -2.27 -20.09 20.42
CA SER A 208 -3.01 -18.96 21.01
C SER A 208 -3.95 -18.30 19.98
N PHE A 209 -3.54 -18.19 18.71
CA PHE A 209 -4.38 -17.64 17.64
C PHE A 209 -5.59 -18.53 17.34
N PHE A 210 -5.40 -19.85 17.24
CA PHE A 210 -6.50 -20.80 17.04
C PHE A 210 -7.47 -20.77 18.23
N LYS A 211 -6.97 -20.75 19.45
CA LYS A 211 -7.79 -20.67 20.67
C LYS A 211 -8.61 -19.39 20.72
N TYR A 212 -8.02 -18.26 20.35
CA TYR A 212 -8.73 -16.99 20.28
C TYR A 212 -9.86 -17.06 19.24
N ASN A 213 -9.58 -17.53 18.03
CA ASN A 213 -10.56 -17.68 16.96
C ASN A 213 -11.69 -18.64 17.37
N ASN A 214 -11.37 -19.82 17.92
CA ASN A 214 -12.35 -20.80 18.37
C ASN A 214 -13.21 -20.30 19.53
N SER A 215 -12.62 -19.58 20.48
CA SER A 215 -13.36 -18.96 21.57
C SER A 215 -14.33 -17.89 21.08
N ALA A 216 -13.92 -17.05 20.12
CA ALA A 216 -14.79 -16.04 19.52
C ALA A 216 -15.98 -16.64 18.75
N ARG A 217 -15.81 -17.81 18.16
CA ARG A 217 -16.84 -18.60 17.46
C ARG A 217 -17.68 -19.50 18.37
N GLY A 218 -17.45 -19.44 19.69
CA GLY A 218 -18.17 -20.26 20.66
C GLY A 218 -17.77 -21.73 20.71
N LYS A 219 -16.64 -22.11 20.08
CA LYS A 219 -16.11 -23.49 20.10
C LYS A 219 -15.28 -23.80 21.35
N GLY A 220 -15.00 -22.78 22.17
CA GLY A 220 -14.23 -22.91 23.41
C GLY A 220 -12.74 -22.63 23.24
N ASP A 221 -11.98 -22.76 24.34
CA ASP A 221 -10.52 -22.52 24.40
C ASP A 221 -9.75 -23.74 23.87
N VAL A 222 -9.92 -24.05 22.59
CA VAL A 222 -9.29 -25.18 21.90
C VAL A 222 -8.43 -24.69 20.75
N GLY A 223 -7.23 -25.28 20.58
CA GLY A 223 -6.35 -25.04 19.44
C GLY A 223 -6.79 -25.81 18.20
N TYR A 224 -5.95 -25.81 17.16
CA TYR A 224 -6.14 -26.63 15.96
C TYR A 224 -6.30 -28.11 16.33
N GLN A 225 -7.21 -28.81 15.63
CA GLN A 225 -7.40 -30.24 15.75
C GLN A 225 -7.09 -30.92 14.40
N SER A 226 -6.42 -32.07 14.43
CA SER A 226 -6.11 -32.85 13.22
C SER A 226 -7.36 -33.13 12.41
N GLY A 227 -7.29 -32.89 11.10
CA GLY A 227 -8.39 -32.99 10.15
C GLY A 227 -9.18 -31.68 9.94
N GLU A 228 -8.84 -30.60 10.65
CA GLU A 228 -9.42 -29.29 10.40
C GLU A 228 -8.69 -28.61 9.25
N ILE A 229 -9.39 -28.28 8.18
CA ILE A 229 -8.81 -27.72 6.95
C ILE A 229 -8.38 -26.26 7.17
N ILE A 230 -7.14 -25.94 6.79
CA ILE A 230 -6.61 -24.57 6.75
C ILE A 230 -6.48 -24.12 5.29
N PHE A 231 -7.16 -23.05 4.92
CA PHE A 231 -7.02 -22.46 3.59
C PHE A 231 -6.17 -21.19 3.60
N ILE A 232 -5.08 -21.21 2.84
CA ILE A 232 -4.19 -20.07 2.61
C ILE A 232 -4.61 -19.37 1.32
N LYS A 233 -5.30 -18.22 1.45
CA LYS A 233 -5.73 -17.39 0.33
C LYS A 233 -4.64 -16.40 -0.06
N ILE A 234 -3.99 -16.65 -1.18
CA ILE A 234 -2.93 -15.78 -1.73
C ILE A 234 -3.50 -14.75 -2.72
N ASN A 235 -2.69 -13.76 -3.12
CA ASN A 235 -3.02 -12.77 -4.15
C ASN A 235 -2.30 -13.09 -5.46
N ARG A 236 -3.06 -13.35 -6.52
CA ARG A 236 -2.59 -13.56 -7.89
C ARG A 236 -3.34 -12.65 -8.84
N THR A 237 -2.76 -11.50 -9.18
CA THR A 237 -3.42 -10.52 -10.06
C THR A 237 -3.22 -10.84 -11.53
N SER A 238 -2.00 -11.23 -11.92
CA SER A 238 -1.59 -11.44 -13.31
C SER A 238 -1.66 -12.89 -13.80
N ALA A 239 -2.08 -13.82 -12.95
CA ALA A 239 -2.10 -15.26 -13.25
C ALA A 239 -3.29 -15.66 -14.14
N TYR A 240 -3.38 -15.07 -15.33
CA TYR A 240 -4.31 -15.45 -16.40
C TYR A 240 -3.50 -16.12 -17.50
N SER A 241 -3.21 -17.39 -17.42
CA SER A 241 -2.64 -18.09 -18.56
C SER A 241 -3.75 -18.57 -19.49
N TYR A 242 -3.70 -18.17 -20.75
CA TYR A 242 -4.50 -18.79 -21.82
C TYR A 242 -3.79 -20.01 -22.42
N ASP A 243 -2.50 -20.18 -22.13
CA ASP A 243 -1.75 -21.35 -22.52
C ASP A 243 -1.90 -22.43 -21.43
N PRO A 244 -2.59 -23.52 -21.72
CA PRO A 244 -2.81 -24.57 -20.74
C PRO A 244 -1.52 -25.24 -20.25
N ASP A 245 -0.41 -25.11 -20.98
CA ASP A 245 0.87 -25.72 -20.64
C ASP A 245 1.88 -24.73 -20.06
N ASP A 246 1.59 -23.42 -20.13
CA ASP A 246 2.48 -22.35 -19.65
C ASP A 246 1.97 -21.71 -18.36
N PHE A 247 2.31 -22.31 -17.23
CA PHE A 247 2.18 -21.70 -15.90
C PHE A 247 3.41 -20.85 -15.54
N SER A 248 4.24 -20.48 -16.53
CA SER A 248 5.40 -19.65 -16.27
C SER A 248 5.00 -18.19 -16.08
N ARG A 249 5.63 -17.52 -15.12
CA ARG A 249 5.50 -16.06 -14.96
C ARG A 249 6.17 -15.28 -16.09
N ASN A 250 6.69 -15.89 -17.10
CA ASN A 250 7.68 -15.47 -18.12
C ASN A 250 7.86 -13.96 -18.38
N ASN A 251 6.83 -13.13 -18.29
CA ASN A 251 6.88 -11.69 -18.48
C ASN A 251 6.07 -10.92 -17.41
N TYR A 252 5.50 -11.61 -16.43
CA TYR A 252 4.71 -10.96 -15.38
C TYR A 252 5.59 -10.63 -14.19
N LEU A 253 5.96 -9.36 -14.08
CA LEU A 253 6.70 -8.82 -12.95
C LEU A 253 5.78 -8.16 -11.92
N THR A 254 4.48 -8.26 -12.10
CA THR A 254 3.47 -7.71 -11.18
C THR A 254 3.74 -8.16 -9.76
N SER A 255 3.70 -7.22 -8.82
CA SER A 255 3.77 -7.52 -7.39
C SER A 255 2.55 -8.33 -6.96
N GLU A 256 2.79 -9.49 -6.36
CA GLU A 256 1.80 -10.45 -5.89
C GLU A 256 2.34 -11.11 -4.61
N THR A 257 1.54 -11.94 -3.94
CA THR A 257 2.03 -12.64 -2.74
C THR A 257 3.33 -13.39 -3.04
N SER A 258 4.36 -13.14 -2.25
CA SER A 258 5.67 -13.77 -2.38
C SER A 258 5.58 -15.27 -2.10
N PRO A 259 6.11 -16.12 -3.01
CA PRO A 259 6.18 -17.54 -2.75
C PRO A 259 7.03 -17.88 -1.51
N HIS A 260 7.97 -17.02 -1.14
CA HIS A 260 8.86 -17.21 -0.01
C HIS A 260 8.18 -16.92 1.34
N VAL A 261 7.25 -15.94 1.40
CA VAL A 261 6.40 -15.72 2.59
C VAL A 261 5.44 -16.90 2.80
N VAL A 262 4.87 -17.43 1.70
CA VAL A 262 4.02 -18.62 1.77
C VAL A 262 4.82 -19.84 2.24
N LEU A 263 6.04 -20.04 1.75
CA LEU A 263 6.91 -21.13 2.21
C LEU A 263 7.22 -21.03 3.71
N ALA A 264 7.52 -19.83 4.23
CA ALA A 264 7.71 -19.61 5.66
C ALA A 264 6.45 -19.96 6.46
N LEU A 265 5.27 -19.56 5.96
CA LEU A 265 4.00 -19.90 6.58
C LEU A 265 3.74 -21.42 6.60
N LEU A 266 4.04 -22.12 5.51
CA LEU A 266 3.92 -23.59 5.45
C LEU A 266 4.83 -24.27 6.47
N ARG A 267 6.06 -23.80 6.61
CA ARG A 267 7.00 -24.29 7.62
C ARG A 267 6.44 -24.11 9.03
N HIS A 268 5.80 -22.99 9.33
CA HIS A 268 5.12 -22.81 10.61
C HIS A 268 4.02 -23.84 10.82
N LEU A 269 3.11 -23.98 9.85
CA LEU A 269 1.94 -24.84 10.02
C LEU A 269 2.33 -26.32 10.11
N VAL A 270 3.22 -26.80 9.24
CA VAL A 270 3.61 -28.21 9.19
C VAL A 270 4.64 -28.55 10.26
N ASN A 271 5.74 -27.76 10.36
CA ASN A 271 6.87 -28.17 11.20
C ASN A 271 6.74 -27.73 12.67
N GLU A 272 6.04 -26.61 12.94
CA GLU A 272 5.92 -26.05 14.29
C GLU A 272 4.56 -26.34 14.95
N VAL A 273 3.48 -26.33 14.16
CA VAL A 273 2.11 -26.56 14.65
C VAL A 273 1.68 -28.02 14.52
N ASP A 274 2.40 -28.82 13.72
CA ASP A 274 2.09 -30.23 13.43
C ASP A 274 0.76 -30.42 12.67
N VAL A 275 0.46 -29.47 11.75
CA VAL A 275 -0.67 -29.58 10.82
C VAL A 275 -0.29 -30.59 9.72
N ALA A 276 -1.15 -31.58 9.49
CA ALA A 276 -0.93 -32.51 8.40
C ALA A 276 -0.99 -31.78 7.03
N GLU A 277 -0.10 -32.14 6.11
CA GLU A 277 -0.05 -31.48 4.78
C GLU A 277 -1.40 -31.59 4.06
N GLU A 278 -2.09 -32.73 4.18
CA GLU A 278 -3.41 -32.99 3.61
C GLU A 278 -4.52 -32.07 4.13
N ASP A 279 -4.31 -31.41 5.26
CA ASP A 279 -5.25 -30.46 5.85
C ASP A 279 -4.98 -29.02 5.36
N ILE A 280 -3.95 -28.80 4.54
CA ILE A 280 -3.56 -27.47 4.06
C ILE A 280 -3.92 -27.30 2.58
N TYR A 281 -4.64 -26.23 2.29
CA TYR A 281 -5.02 -25.83 0.94
C TYR A 281 -4.46 -24.44 0.62
N ILE A 282 -3.92 -24.24 -0.59
CA ILE A 282 -3.37 -22.95 -1.03
C ILE A 282 -3.96 -22.58 -2.38
N GLY A 283 -4.35 -21.33 -2.57
CA GLY A 283 -4.75 -20.85 -3.89
C GLY A 283 -5.27 -19.40 -3.90
N ASP A 284 -5.47 -18.94 -5.13
CA ASP A 284 -6.34 -17.81 -5.46
C ASP A 284 -7.42 -18.37 -6.39
N PRO A 285 -8.61 -18.70 -5.88
CA PRO A 285 -9.58 -19.55 -6.60
C PRO A 285 -9.98 -19.06 -7.99
N LEU A 286 -9.82 -17.77 -8.29
CA LEU A 286 -10.10 -17.19 -9.60
C LEU A 286 -8.86 -17.12 -10.50
N LYS A 287 -7.73 -17.69 -10.09
CA LYS A 287 -6.43 -17.56 -10.72
C LYS A 287 -5.67 -18.89 -10.77
N HIS A 288 -4.57 -18.88 -11.50
CA HIS A 288 -3.66 -20.01 -11.58
C HIS A 288 -2.52 -19.93 -10.56
N ILE A 289 -2.00 -21.09 -10.17
CA ILE A 289 -0.74 -21.17 -9.43
C ILE A 289 0.40 -21.30 -10.44
N TYR A 290 1.36 -20.39 -10.38
CA TYR A 290 2.54 -20.44 -11.24
C TYR A 290 3.41 -21.66 -10.95
N LYS A 291 4.07 -22.16 -12.00
CA LYS A 291 4.92 -23.35 -11.93
C LYS A 291 6.05 -23.20 -10.90
N LEU A 292 6.73 -22.05 -10.88
CA LEU A 292 7.84 -21.83 -9.96
C LEU A 292 7.40 -21.81 -8.49
N ASP A 293 6.22 -21.24 -8.22
CA ASP A 293 5.66 -21.22 -6.88
C ASP A 293 5.27 -22.63 -6.43
N TYR A 294 4.57 -23.36 -7.31
CA TYR A 294 4.24 -24.75 -7.07
C TYR A 294 5.48 -25.62 -6.81
N GLU A 295 6.51 -25.53 -7.67
CA GLU A 295 7.75 -26.30 -7.52
C GLU A 295 8.48 -25.97 -6.21
N LEU A 296 8.44 -24.71 -5.77
CA LEU A 296 9.05 -24.28 -4.51
C LEU A 296 8.35 -24.92 -3.32
N TRP A 297 7.02 -24.87 -3.27
CA TRP A 297 6.24 -25.36 -2.13
C TRP A 297 6.14 -26.88 -2.12
N HIS A 298 5.77 -27.48 -3.25
CA HIS A 298 5.66 -28.94 -3.43
C HIS A 298 6.99 -29.68 -3.25
N GLY A 299 8.10 -29.00 -3.50
CA GLY A 299 9.43 -29.57 -3.27
C GLY A 299 9.74 -29.86 -1.81
N GLU A 300 9.09 -29.15 -0.90
CA GLU A 300 9.24 -29.34 0.56
C GLU A 300 8.00 -30.01 1.17
N PHE A 301 6.79 -29.69 0.66
CA PHE A 301 5.49 -30.15 1.15
C PHE A 301 4.66 -30.77 0.01
N PRO A 302 4.89 -32.05 -0.34
CA PRO A 302 4.29 -32.65 -1.53
C PRO A 302 2.80 -33.00 -1.38
N ASP A 303 2.29 -33.15 -0.17
CA ASP A 303 0.94 -33.65 0.09
C ASP A 303 -0.08 -32.49 0.36
N ILE A 304 0.34 -31.22 0.20
CA ILE A 304 -0.53 -30.04 0.27
C ILE A 304 -1.43 -29.94 -0.98
N HIS A 305 -2.64 -29.44 -0.80
CA HIS A 305 -3.61 -29.19 -1.88
C HIS A 305 -3.39 -27.83 -2.55
N TYR A 306 -3.11 -27.84 -3.86
CA TYR A 306 -2.82 -26.63 -4.65
C TYR A 306 -4.02 -26.29 -5.54
N LEU A 307 -4.85 -25.35 -5.08
CA LEU A 307 -6.10 -24.98 -5.75
C LEU A 307 -5.86 -24.04 -6.93
N ASP A 308 -6.47 -24.37 -8.06
CA ASP A 308 -6.38 -23.63 -9.31
C ASP A 308 -7.78 -23.35 -9.88
N TYR A 309 -7.94 -22.24 -10.60
CA TYR A 309 -9.22 -21.79 -11.15
C TYR A 309 -9.94 -22.85 -11.99
N ASN A 310 -9.23 -23.50 -12.92
CA ASN A 310 -9.84 -24.44 -13.86
C ASN A 310 -8.95 -25.62 -14.23
N ARG A 311 -7.81 -25.80 -13.54
CA ARG A 311 -6.85 -26.86 -13.84
C ARG A 311 -6.91 -27.96 -12.78
N SER A 312 -6.78 -29.19 -13.27
CA SER A 312 -6.69 -30.39 -12.44
C SER A 312 -5.50 -31.26 -12.87
N ASP A 313 -4.44 -30.65 -13.40
CA ASP A 313 -3.23 -31.32 -13.89
C ASP A 313 -1.97 -30.66 -13.28
N GLY A 314 -0.83 -31.34 -13.40
CA GLY A 314 0.44 -30.86 -12.87
C GLY A 314 0.44 -30.68 -11.36
N GLY A 315 -0.28 -31.53 -10.62
CA GLY A 315 -0.39 -31.44 -9.15
C GLY A 315 -1.33 -30.37 -8.63
N ARG A 316 -2.13 -29.77 -9.50
CA ARG A 316 -3.12 -28.77 -9.13
C ARG A 316 -4.51 -29.37 -9.09
N GLU A 317 -5.37 -28.80 -8.26
CA GLU A 317 -6.75 -29.21 -8.07
C GLU A 317 -7.68 -28.08 -8.48
N ARG A 318 -8.67 -28.42 -9.33
CA ARG A 318 -9.67 -27.44 -9.74
C ARG A 318 -10.59 -27.11 -8.58
N VAL A 319 -10.84 -25.80 -8.37
CA VAL A 319 -11.83 -25.35 -7.40
C VAL A 319 -13.25 -25.70 -7.84
N GLU A 320 -14.09 -26.06 -6.88
CA GLU A 320 -15.50 -26.36 -7.08
C GLU A 320 -16.37 -25.20 -6.57
N VAL A 321 -17.52 -24.98 -7.22
CA VAL A 321 -18.46 -23.91 -6.85
C VAL A 321 -19.24 -24.32 -5.60
N GLY A 322 -19.26 -23.45 -4.60
CA GLY A 322 -20.01 -23.62 -3.36
C GLY A 322 -21.47 -23.17 -3.46
N GLU A 323 -22.19 -23.33 -2.38
CA GLU A 323 -23.61 -22.98 -2.25
C GLU A 323 -23.85 -21.68 -1.44
N SER A 324 -22.87 -21.26 -0.65
CA SER A 324 -22.95 -20.07 0.22
C SER A 324 -23.02 -18.79 -0.62
N ILE A 325 -23.92 -17.90 -0.21
CA ILE A 325 -24.27 -16.70 -0.94
C ILE A 325 -23.90 -15.48 -0.14
N ILE A 326 -23.24 -14.49 -0.79
CA ILE A 326 -23.08 -13.13 -0.27
C ILE A 326 -24.14 -12.21 -0.88
N HIS A 327 -24.74 -11.38 -0.04
CA HIS A 327 -25.64 -10.31 -0.46
C HIS A 327 -24.91 -8.96 -0.40
N TYR A 328 -25.06 -8.14 -1.46
CA TYR A 328 -24.45 -6.81 -1.45
C TYR A 328 -25.40 -5.79 -0.83
N SER A 329 -24.94 -5.12 0.22
CA SER A 329 -25.78 -4.28 1.11
C SER A 329 -26.32 -3.00 0.44
N ASP A 330 -25.90 -2.68 -0.79
CA ASP A 330 -26.53 -1.63 -1.61
C ASP A 330 -27.79 -2.13 -2.37
N SER A 331 -28.43 -3.18 -1.89
CA SER A 331 -29.54 -3.88 -2.53
C SER A 331 -29.18 -4.40 -3.92
N GLY A 332 -27.94 -4.79 -4.13
CA GLY A 332 -27.42 -5.29 -5.40
C GLY A 332 -27.29 -4.23 -6.50
N ALA A 333 -27.19 -2.95 -6.14
CA ALA A 333 -27.03 -1.88 -7.14
C ALA A 333 -25.75 -2.05 -7.95
N ILE A 334 -24.64 -2.49 -7.33
CA ILE A 334 -23.40 -2.79 -8.06
C ILE A 334 -23.57 -3.85 -9.14
N LEU A 335 -24.42 -4.84 -8.92
CA LEU A 335 -24.73 -5.86 -9.93
C LEU A 335 -25.54 -5.26 -11.08
N ARG A 336 -26.51 -4.41 -10.80
CA ARG A 336 -27.35 -3.76 -11.83
C ARG A 336 -26.58 -2.73 -12.65
N GLU A 337 -25.56 -2.14 -12.07
CA GLU A 337 -24.67 -1.18 -12.73
C GLU A 337 -23.64 -1.87 -13.61
N SER A 338 -23.32 -3.13 -13.33
CA SER A 338 -22.41 -3.95 -14.10
C SER A 338 -23.11 -4.58 -15.32
N TRP A 339 -22.38 -4.74 -16.41
CA TRP A 339 -22.84 -5.52 -17.55
C TRP A 339 -22.94 -7.04 -17.28
N ASP A 340 -22.34 -7.50 -16.19
CA ASP A 340 -22.33 -8.90 -15.74
C ASP A 340 -23.59 -9.30 -14.93
N PHE A 341 -24.53 -8.40 -14.70
CA PHE A 341 -25.60 -8.70 -13.76
C PHE A 341 -26.65 -9.70 -14.26
N MET A 342 -26.64 -10.03 -15.54
CA MET A 342 -27.50 -11.03 -16.12
C MET A 342 -26.82 -12.40 -16.12
N ASP A 343 -27.52 -13.42 -15.66
CA ASP A 343 -27.07 -14.79 -15.83
C ASP A 343 -27.08 -15.14 -17.33
N ALA A 344 -25.90 -15.44 -17.86
CA ALA A 344 -25.73 -15.78 -19.27
C ALA A 344 -26.52 -17.04 -19.70
N SER A 345 -26.85 -17.94 -18.76
CA SER A 345 -27.54 -19.18 -19.03
C SER A 345 -29.07 -19.05 -19.05
N SER A 346 -29.64 -18.24 -18.16
CA SER A 346 -31.11 -18.03 -18.01
C SER A 346 -31.58 -16.70 -18.53
N GLY A 347 -30.70 -15.69 -18.59
CA GLY A 347 -31.08 -14.31 -18.87
C GLY A 347 -31.71 -13.59 -17.67
N ASP A 348 -31.71 -14.21 -16.49
CA ASP A 348 -32.31 -13.64 -15.28
C ASP A 348 -31.31 -12.73 -14.54
N PRO A 349 -31.76 -11.67 -13.88
CA PRO A 349 -30.92 -10.84 -13.05
C PRO A 349 -30.32 -11.61 -11.88
N VAL A 350 -29.03 -11.39 -11.61
CA VAL A 350 -28.31 -11.95 -10.46
C VAL A 350 -28.13 -10.85 -9.41
N TYR A 351 -28.59 -11.09 -8.21
CA TYR A 351 -28.55 -10.11 -7.10
C TYR A 351 -27.56 -10.48 -6.00
N ALA A 352 -26.89 -11.64 -6.13
CA ALA A 352 -25.94 -12.16 -5.18
C ALA A 352 -24.86 -12.96 -5.90
N ASP A 353 -23.75 -13.23 -5.23
CA ASP A 353 -22.69 -14.09 -5.73
C ASP A 353 -22.51 -15.33 -4.85
N THR A 354 -21.91 -16.35 -5.44
CA THR A 354 -21.44 -17.55 -4.74
C THR A 354 -19.92 -17.57 -4.71
N PHE A 355 -19.38 -18.35 -3.77
CA PHE A 355 -17.95 -18.58 -3.62
C PHE A 355 -17.61 -20.05 -3.88
N TYR A 356 -16.35 -20.41 -3.80
CA TYR A 356 -15.91 -21.78 -3.98
C TYR A 356 -16.05 -22.58 -2.69
N THR A 357 -16.26 -23.89 -2.80
CA THR A 357 -16.48 -24.82 -1.67
C THR A 357 -15.39 -24.75 -0.62
N ILE A 358 -14.16 -24.43 -1.00
CA ILE A 358 -13.05 -24.33 -0.04
C ILE A 358 -13.30 -23.35 1.10
N PHE A 359 -14.09 -22.28 0.86
CA PHE A 359 -14.48 -21.34 1.90
C PHE A 359 -15.55 -21.90 2.84
N GLU A 360 -16.35 -22.86 2.36
CA GLU A 360 -17.33 -23.61 3.17
C GLU A 360 -16.62 -24.70 3.98
N ASP A 361 -15.73 -25.43 3.34
CA ASP A 361 -15.07 -26.62 3.85
C ASP A 361 -13.95 -26.30 4.86
N CYS A 362 -13.21 -25.19 4.65
CA CYS A 362 -12.12 -24.86 5.58
C CYS A 362 -12.65 -24.48 6.95
N GLU A 363 -11.94 -24.94 7.98
CA GLU A 363 -12.17 -24.52 9.36
C GLU A 363 -11.51 -23.16 9.63
N TYR A 364 -10.34 -22.93 9.04
CA TYR A 364 -9.54 -21.74 9.24
C TYR A 364 -9.12 -21.13 7.90
N LEU A 365 -9.12 -19.82 7.85
CA LEU A 365 -8.67 -19.02 6.72
C LEU A 365 -7.45 -18.18 7.13
N ILE A 366 -6.40 -18.20 6.30
CA ILE A 366 -5.27 -17.29 6.39
C ILE A 366 -5.20 -16.50 5.10
N ASN A 367 -5.58 -15.22 5.16
CA ASN A 367 -5.57 -14.34 4.00
C ASN A 367 -4.22 -13.63 3.90
N VAL A 368 -3.50 -13.84 2.77
CA VAL A 368 -2.13 -13.35 2.54
C VAL A 368 -2.09 -12.45 1.31
N PRO A 369 -2.62 -11.23 1.37
CA PRO A 369 -2.48 -10.25 0.30
C PRO A 369 -1.06 -9.71 0.23
N THR A 370 -0.73 -9.10 -0.92
CA THR A 370 0.47 -8.25 -1.02
C THR A 370 0.12 -6.78 -0.78
N LEU A 371 0.99 -6.05 -0.08
CA LEU A 371 0.84 -4.61 0.15
C LEU A 371 1.14 -3.83 -1.13
N LYS A 372 0.11 -3.38 -1.80
CA LYS A 372 0.24 -2.55 -3.01
C LYS A 372 -0.94 -1.62 -3.20
N GLY A 373 -0.71 -0.54 -3.94
CA GLY A 373 -1.77 0.36 -4.38
C GLY A 373 -2.74 -0.31 -5.36
N HIS A 374 -3.86 0.35 -5.60
CA HIS A 374 -4.86 -0.05 -6.59
C HIS A 374 -5.55 1.17 -7.18
N LYS A 375 -5.58 1.28 -8.51
CA LYS A 375 -6.14 2.46 -9.20
C LYS A 375 -7.60 2.76 -8.89
N ARG A 376 -8.39 1.75 -8.51
CA ARG A 376 -9.83 1.87 -8.27
C ARG A 376 -10.21 1.74 -6.80
N ALA A 377 -9.46 0.95 -6.03
CA ALA A 377 -9.74 0.68 -4.62
C ALA A 377 -8.85 1.47 -3.66
N GLY A 378 -7.85 2.18 -4.16
CA GLY A 378 -6.77 2.78 -3.36
C GLY A 378 -5.68 1.78 -3.03
N ALA A 379 -6.00 0.65 -2.42
CA ALA A 379 -5.05 -0.39 -2.08
C ALA A 379 -5.57 -1.80 -2.40
N THR A 380 -4.64 -2.74 -2.53
CA THR A 380 -4.92 -4.18 -2.57
C THR A 380 -4.44 -4.76 -1.25
N MET A 381 -5.39 -5.07 -0.37
CA MET A 381 -5.14 -5.70 0.93
C MET A 381 -6.20 -6.78 1.19
N PHE A 382 -6.59 -7.04 2.42
CA PHE A 382 -7.38 -8.21 2.80
C PHE A 382 -8.77 -8.25 2.14
N ALA A 383 -9.55 -7.17 2.28
CA ALA A 383 -10.87 -7.09 1.66
C ALA A 383 -10.81 -7.21 0.14
N LYS A 384 -9.89 -6.48 -0.49
CA LYS A 384 -9.72 -6.49 -1.95
C LYS A 384 -9.17 -7.82 -2.49
N ASN A 385 -8.42 -8.58 -1.68
CA ASN A 385 -7.94 -9.91 -2.08
C ASN A 385 -9.08 -10.89 -2.35
N HIS A 386 -10.25 -10.69 -1.71
CA HIS A 386 -11.44 -11.51 -1.94
C HIS A 386 -12.12 -11.28 -3.31
N PHE A 387 -11.65 -10.33 -4.12
CA PHE A 387 -12.06 -10.26 -5.54
C PHE A 387 -11.63 -11.51 -6.32
N GLY A 388 -10.64 -12.26 -5.85
CA GLY A 388 -10.25 -13.58 -6.38
C GLY A 388 -11.04 -14.75 -5.80
N SER A 389 -11.99 -14.52 -4.89
CA SER A 389 -12.66 -15.58 -4.12
C SER A 389 -14.02 -16.02 -4.66
N HIS A 390 -14.72 -15.16 -5.42
CA HIS A 390 -16.06 -15.45 -5.94
C HIS A 390 -16.02 -16.21 -7.27
N THR A 391 -17.16 -16.80 -7.65
CA THR A 391 -17.26 -17.70 -8.83
C THR A 391 -17.46 -16.96 -10.14
N ARG A 392 -17.85 -15.68 -10.12
CA ARG A 392 -18.10 -14.90 -11.33
C ARG A 392 -16.78 -14.39 -11.93
N SER A 393 -16.52 -14.73 -13.18
CA SER A 393 -15.27 -14.42 -13.87
C SER A 393 -14.95 -12.92 -13.88
N GLY A 394 -13.68 -12.59 -13.57
CA GLY A 394 -13.13 -11.26 -13.71
C GLY A 394 -13.45 -10.26 -12.60
N ALA A 395 -14.35 -10.56 -11.68
CA ALA A 395 -14.75 -9.68 -10.57
C ALA A 395 -15.17 -8.26 -10.99
N GLN A 396 -15.63 -8.07 -12.22
CA GLN A 396 -15.85 -6.74 -12.78
C GLN A 396 -16.98 -5.98 -12.07
N HIS A 397 -18.06 -6.67 -11.71
CA HIS A 397 -19.18 -6.09 -10.98
C HIS A 397 -18.77 -5.55 -9.61
N LEU A 398 -17.84 -6.20 -8.92
CA LEU A 398 -17.30 -5.72 -7.64
C LEU A 398 -16.56 -4.38 -7.77
N HIS A 399 -16.01 -4.09 -8.95
CA HIS A 399 -15.36 -2.80 -9.20
C HIS A 399 -16.36 -1.63 -9.17
N MET A 400 -17.65 -1.89 -9.39
CA MET A 400 -18.69 -0.87 -9.26
C MET A 400 -18.89 -0.39 -7.81
N GLY A 401 -18.46 -1.17 -6.84
CA GLY A 401 -18.47 -0.84 -5.40
C GLY A 401 -17.19 -0.19 -4.88
N LEU A 402 -16.26 0.22 -5.77
CA LEU A 402 -14.99 0.85 -5.41
C LEU A 402 -15.05 2.38 -5.51
N VAL A 403 -13.97 3.04 -5.08
CA VAL A 403 -13.82 4.50 -5.14
C VAL A 403 -13.85 5.02 -6.57
N VAL A 404 -13.18 4.30 -7.48
CA VAL A 404 -13.18 4.58 -8.91
C VAL A 404 -13.80 3.37 -9.62
N PRO A 405 -15.09 3.39 -9.91
CA PRO A 405 -15.74 2.30 -10.62
C PRO A 405 -15.21 2.17 -12.04
N ASP A 406 -15.37 0.99 -12.65
CA ASP A 406 -15.00 0.76 -14.03
C ASP A 406 -15.75 1.73 -14.95
N GLU A 407 -15.09 2.21 -16.01
CA GLU A 407 -15.68 3.10 -17.03
C GLU A 407 -16.84 2.44 -17.78
N TYR A 408 -17.08 1.13 -17.56
CA TYR A 408 -18.12 0.34 -18.21
C TYR A 408 -19.19 -0.10 -17.19
N PRO A 409 -20.49 0.10 -17.47
CA PRO A 409 -21.09 0.67 -18.65
C PRO A 409 -21.51 2.15 -18.55
N ASN A 410 -21.36 2.83 -17.43
CA ASN A 410 -21.85 4.20 -17.26
C ASN A 410 -20.84 5.09 -16.51
N GLU A 411 -20.28 6.07 -17.19
CA GLU A 411 -19.46 7.16 -16.63
C GLU A 411 -20.22 8.01 -15.55
N GLN A 412 -21.40 7.59 -15.11
CA GLN A 412 -22.30 8.39 -14.25
C GLN A 412 -22.31 7.92 -12.80
N ASN A 413 -21.70 6.77 -12.48
CA ASN A 413 -21.71 6.22 -11.13
C ASN A 413 -20.40 6.55 -10.39
N GLU A 414 -20.09 7.84 -10.29
CA GLU A 414 -18.94 8.30 -9.51
C GLU A 414 -19.14 7.97 -8.03
N ARG A 415 -18.29 7.07 -7.50
CA ARG A 415 -18.27 6.69 -6.08
C ARG A 415 -17.08 7.30 -5.35
N TYR A 416 -16.63 8.46 -5.85
CA TYR A 416 -15.51 9.19 -5.25
C TYR A 416 -15.88 9.79 -3.89
N GLY A 417 -14.88 9.84 -3.01
CA GLY A 417 -14.97 10.47 -1.71
C GLY A 417 -15.74 9.62 -0.69
N TYR A 418 -15.88 10.18 0.49
CA TYR A 418 -16.44 9.51 1.66
C TYR A 418 -17.97 9.41 1.62
N GLY A 419 -18.53 8.46 2.40
CA GLY A 419 -19.97 8.27 2.56
C GLY A 419 -20.66 7.61 1.36
N LYS A 420 -19.93 6.78 0.62
CA LYS A 420 -20.44 5.94 -0.46
C LYS A 420 -20.41 4.47 -0.06
N TYR A 421 -21.31 3.68 -0.63
CA TYR A 421 -21.26 2.23 -0.45
C TYR A 421 -19.91 1.67 -0.92
N ARG A 422 -19.34 0.80 -0.10
CA ARG A 422 -18.07 0.10 -0.36
C ARG A 422 -18.27 -1.41 -0.26
N VAL A 423 -18.18 -2.10 -1.38
CA VAL A 423 -18.28 -3.57 -1.43
C VAL A 423 -17.20 -4.26 -0.56
N LEU A 424 -16.08 -3.57 -0.30
CA LEU A 424 -15.01 -4.07 0.55
C LEU A 424 -15.48 -4.33 1.99
N VAL A 425 -16.49 -3.60 2.48
CA VAL A 425 -17.06 -3.80 3.82
C VAL A 425 -17.86 -5.10 3.87
N ASP A 426 -18.71 -5.37 2.87
CA ASP A 426 -19.43 -6.64 2.77
C ASP A 426 -18.45 -7.83 2.70
N LEU A 427 -17.41 -7.74 1.85
CA LEU A 427 -16.41 -8.80 1.71
C LEU A 427 -15.61 -9.03 2.99
N LEU A 428 -15.23 -7.96 3.71
CA LEU A 428 -14.49 -8.09 4.95
C LEU A 428 -15.35 -8.64 6.08
N GLY A 429 -16.65 -8.28 6.06
CA GLY A 429 -17.61 -8.61 7.09
C GLY A 429 -18.30 -9.96 6.92
N TRP A 430 -18.32 -10.53 5.70
CA TRP A 430 -19.03 -11.77 5.42
C TRP A 430 -18.54 -12.92 6.31
N GLU A 431 -19.49 -13.63 6.91
CA GLU A 431 -19.26 -14.61 7.99
C GLU A 431 -18.18 -15.64 7.64
N LEU A 432 -18.22 -16.25 6.44
CA LEU A 432 -17.25 -17.25 6.03
C LEU A 432 -15.81 -16.72 5.95
N PHE A 433 -15.62 -15.42 5.70
CA PHE A 433 -14.29 -14.82 5.72
C PHE A 433 -13.91 -14.33 7.11
N ARG A 434 -14.80 -13.58 7.75
CA ARG A 434 -14.57 -12.96 9.05
C ARG A 434 -14.32 -13.97 10.15
N GLU A 435 -15.21 -14.95 10.29
CA GLU A 435 -15.15 -15.88 11.43
C GLU A 435 -14.06 -16.92 11.30
N LYS A 436 -13.76 -17.36 10.08
CA LYS A 436 -12.71 -18.34 9.82
C LYS A 436 -11.29 -17.75 9.78
N SER A 437 -11.13 -16.44 9.67
CA SER A 437 -9.82 -15.77 9.65
C SER A 437 -9.14 -15.84 11.01
N VAL A 438 -8.02 -16.59 11.07
CA VAL A 438 -7.22 -16.77 12.31
C VAL A 438 -6.28 -15.59 12.53
N ILE A 439 -5.61 -15.19 11.46
CA ILE A 439 -4.70 -14.05 11.39
C ILE A 439 -4.83 -13.37 10.03
N TYR A 440 -4.38 -12.12 9.97
CA TYR A 440 -4.21 -11.33 8.76
C TYR A 440 -2.71 -11.12 8.57
N LEU A 441 -2.13 -11.76 7.52
CA LEU A 441 -0.71 -11.71 7.19
C LEU A 441 -0.52 -10.93 5.87
N MET A 442 0.07 -9.75 5.92
CA MET A 442 0.30 -8.91 4.75
C MET A 442 1.75 -9.01 4.30
N ASP A 443 1.95 -9.58 3.13
CA ASP A 443 3.24 -9.61 2.45
C ASP A 443 3.58 -8.22 1.91
N ALA A 444 4.69 -7.70 2.32
CA ALA A 444 5.23 -6.43 1.89
C ALA A 444 6.73 -6.55 1.55
N LEU A 445 7.21 -7.72 1.12
CA LEU A 445 8.59 -7.86 0.66
C LEU A 445 8.84 -7.02 -0.60
N TRP A 446 7.89 -7.07 -1.55
CA TRP A 446 8.00 -6.49 -2.88
C TRP A 446 6.78 -5.63 -3.22
N SER A 447 6.59 -4.53 -2.49
CA SER A 447 5.43 -3.64 -2.64
C SER A 447 5.42 -2.85 -3.94
N ALA A 448 4.23 -2.46 -4.41
CA ALA A 448 4.04 -1.73 -5.66
C ALA A 448 3.03 -0.59 -5.52
N GLY A 449 3.12 0.41 -6.41
CA GLY A 449 2.25 1.58 -6.41
C GLY A 449 0.82 1.31 -6.92
N TYR A 450 0.59 0.25 -7.72
CA TYR A 450 -0.77 -0.11 -8.18
C TYR A 450 -0.86 -1.59 -8.56
N GLU A 451 -2.08 -2.08 -8.81
CA GLU A 451 -2.45 -3.49 -8.91
C GLU A 451 -1.68 -4.33 -9.92
N LEU A 452 -1.23 -3.73 -11.03
CA LEU A 452 -0.49 -4.40 -12.12
C LEU A 452 0.98 -3.97 -12.21
N ALA A 453 1.44 -3.13 -11.29
CA ALA A 453 2.82 -2.68 -11.29
C ALA A 453 3.80 -3.76 -10.85
N PRO A 454 5.02 -3.76 -11.40
CA PRO A 454 6.13 -4.42 -10.76
C PRO A 454 6.43 -3.75 -9.42
N PRO A 455 7.16 -4.42 -8.51
CA PRO A 455 7.65 -3.78 -7.30
C PRO A 455 8.43 -2.49 -7.58
N SER A 456 8.39 -1.58 -6.65
CA SER A 456 9.20 -0.35 -6.69
C SER A 456 9.92 -0.15 -5.37
N LYS A 457 11.16 0.35 -5.43
CA LYS A 457 11.91 0.70 -4.23
C LYS A 457 11.24 1.85 -3.50
N TRP A 458 11.23 1.79 -2.18
CA TRP A 458 10.64 2.81 -1.33
C TRP A 458 11.71 3.84 -0.96
N LEU A 459 11.39 5.13 -1.17
CA LEU A 459 12.35 6.23 -1.06
C LEU A 459 12.47 6.78 0.36
N LEU A 460 11.41 6.65 1.16
CA LEU A 460 11.36 7.20 2.51
C LEU A 460 12.02 6.26 3.53
N ALA A 461 12.49 6.84 4.64
CA ALA A 461 13.04 6.05 5.73
C ALA A 461 11.95 5.13 6.34
N PRO A 462 12.31 3.90 6.76
CA PRO A 462 13.67 3.36 6.87
C PRO A 462 14.21 2.74 5.58
N PHE A 463 13.43 2.66 4.50
CA PHE A 463 13.75 1.93 3.27
C PHE A 463 14.87 2.61 2.45
N ASN A 464 14.91 3.95 2.39
CA ASN A 464 16.01 4.75 1.84
C ASN A 464 16.47 4.35 0.42
N ASP A 465 15.51 4.19 -0.51
CA ASP A 465 15.73 3.74 -1.89
C ASP A 465 16.05 2.24 -2.01
N ASP A 466 15.43 1.44 -1.13
CA ASP A 466 15.48 -0.01 -1.18
C ASP A 466 14.08 -0.62 -1.24
N TRP A 467 13.98 -1.95 -1.40
CA TRP A 467 12.71 -2.67 -1.38
C TRP A 467 12.03 -2.55 -0.02
N SER A 468 10.72 -2.74 0.00
CA SER A 468 9.95 -2.64 1.24
C SER A 468 10.25 -3.73 2.26
N SER A 469 10.76 -4.89 1.83
CA SER A 469 11.38 -5.95 2.67
C SER A 469 10.70 -6.15 4.03
N SER A 470 9.37 -6.23 4.03
CA SER A 470 8.55 -6.16 5.25
C SER A 470 7.49 -7.25 5.29
N ILE A 471 7.09 -7.60 6.51
CA ILE A 471 5.91 -8.42 6.82
C ILE A 471 5.08 -7.68 7.87
N PHE A 472 3.76 -7.67 7.70
CA PHE A 472 2.82 -7.19 8.71
C PHE A 472 1.88 -8.31 9.13
N ILE A 473 1.55 -8.36 10.42
CA ILE A 473 0.62 -9.35 10.97
C ILE A 473 -0.28 -8.73 12.03
N SER A 474 -1.55 -9.16 12.07
CA SER A 474 -2.54 -8.75 13.07
C SER A 474 -3.68 -9.77 13.17
N GLN A 475 -4.48 -9.67 14.22
CA GLN A 475 -5.80 -10.30 14.32
C GLN A 475 -6.95 -9.29 14.12
N ASP A 476 -6.64 -8.03 13.86
CA ASP A 476 -7.59 -6.97 13.56
C ASP A 476 -7.46 -6.59 12.07
N PRO A 477 -8.43 -6.96 11.21
CA PRO A 477 -8.35 -6.70 9.77
C PRO A 477 -8.36 -5.22 9.42
N VAL A 478 -9.10 -4.42 10.18
CA VAL A 478 -9.22 -2.98 9.94
C VAL A 478 -7.95 -2.26 10.39
N ALA A 479 -7.39 -2.64 11.54
CA ALA A 479 -6.15 -2.07 12.04
C ALA A 479 -4.98 -2.30 11.08
N ILE A 480 -4.81 -3.53 10.58
CA ILE A 480 -3.69 -3.84 9.67
C ILE A 480 -3.86 -3.18 8.30
N GLU A 481 -5.08 -3.08 7.77
CA GLU A 481 -5.33 -2.32 6.54
C GLU A 481 -5.08 -0.82 6.74
N SER A 482 -5.46 -0.25 7.88
CA SER A 482 -5.20 1.15 8.23
C SER A 482 -3.70 1.45 8.25
N VAL A 483 -2.91 0.57 8.87
CA VAL A 483 -1.44 0.66 8.85
C VAL A 483 -0.90 0.57 7.43
N GLY A 484 -1.34 -0.41 6.64
CA GLY A 484 -0.93 -0.56 5.24
C GLY A 484 -1.23 0.68 4.41
N TYR A 485 -2.40 1.29 4.61
CA TYR A 485 -2.80 2.55 3.97
C TYR A 485 -1.87 3.70 4.33
N ASP A 486 -1.53 3.86 5.59
CA ASP A 486 -0.64 4.93 6.06
C ASP A 486 0.77 4.78 5.46
N PHE A 487 1.27 3.56 5.32
CA PHE A 487 2.52 3.30 4.62
C PHE A 487 2.44 3.66 3.14
N LEU A 488 1.43 3.14 2.42
CA LEU A 488 1.27 3.38 0.97
C LEU A 488 1.08 4.86 0.64
N ARG A 489 0.20 5.57 1.36
CA ARG A 489 -0.09 6.99 1.07
C ARG A 489 1.06 7.92 1.44
N THR A 490 1.91 7.51 2.37
CA THR A 490 3.11 8.26 2.73
C THR A 490 4.20 8.07 1.69
N GLU A 491 4.41 6.83 1.23
CA GLU A 491 5.44 6.49 0.26
C GLU A 491 5.08 6.95 -1.15
N TYR A 492 3.89 6.62 -1.61
CA TYR A 492 3.46 6.88 -2.97
C TYR A 492 2.78 8.24 -3.12
N THR A 493 3.57 9.29 -3.21
CA THR A 493 3.13 10.66 -3.45
C THR A 493 3.66 11.20 -4.76
N GLU A 494 3.07 12.28 -5.30
CA GLU A 494 3.61 12.99 -6.46
C GLU A 494 5.08 13.39 -6.27
N GLY A 495 5.48 13.65 -5.03
CA GLY A 495 6.85 14.07 -4.68
C GLY A 495 7.86 12.93 -4.63
N THR A 496 7.44 11.70 -4.41
CA THR A 496 8.31 10.53 -4.30
C THR A 496 8.36 9.72 -5.59
N HIS A 497 7.24 9.25 -6.09
CA HIS A 497 7.16 8.36 -7.25
C HIS A 497 6.67 9.02 -8.53
N GLY A 498 6.26 10.29 -8.50
CA GLY A 498 6.04 11.13 -9.68
C GLY A 498 4.84 10.79 -10.58
N ASP A 499 4.04 9.82 -10.22
CA ASP A 499 2.86 9.42 -10.96
C ASP A 499 1.57 9.77 -10.22
N SER A 500 0.98 10.90 -10.59
CA SER A 500 -0.27 11.39 -10.04
C SER A 500 -1.50 10.51 -10.36
N LEU A 501 -1.38 9.56 -11.29
CA LEU A 501 -2.52 8.71 -11.68
C LEU A 501 -2.77 7.59 -10.66
N THR A 502 -1.76 7.21 -9.90
CA THR A 502 -1.86 6.10 -8.95
C THR A 502 -2.33 6.57 -7.58
N TYR A 503 -1.92 7.75 -7.14
CA TYR A 503 -2.08 8.21 -5.77
C TYR A 503 -3.37 8.97 -5.45
N PRO A 504 -4.05 9.64 -6.40
CA PRO A 504 -5.35 10.24 -6.12
C PRO A 504 -6.40 9.23 -5.65
N GLN A 505 -6.26 7.96 -6.02
CA GLN A 505 -7.18 6.90 -5.59
C GLN A 505 -7.03 6.51 -4.12
N LEU A 506 -5.92 6.87 -3.47
CA LEU A 506 -5.77 6.73 -2.03
C LEU A 506 -6.60 7.75 -1.25
N GLU A 507 -6.95 8.88 -1.88
CA GLU A 507 -7.80 9.90 -1.27
C GLU A 507 -9.27 9.45 -1.24
N GLY A 508 -9.83 9.30 -0.05
CA GLY A 508 -11.19 8.80 0.15
C GLY A 508 -11.36 7.31 -0.10
N ALA A 509 -10.27 6.58 -0.27
CA ALA A 509 -10.29 5.14 -0.48
C ALA A 509 -10.27 4.37 0.85
N ASP A 510 -9.83 4.96 1.91
CA ASP A 510 -9.91 4.50 3.30
C ASP A 510 -11.32 4.61 3.90
N ASP A 511 -12.26 5.23 3.21
CA ASP A 511 -13.68 5.29 3.56
C ASP A 511 -14.28 3.92 3.93
N HIS A 512 -13.86 2.84 3.26
CA HIS A 512 -14.30 1.49 3.62
C HIS A 512 -13.80 1.05 5.01
N LEU A 513 -12.66 1.55 5.47
CA LEU A 513 -12.13 1.26 6.81
C LEU A 513 -12.93 1.99 7.89
N GLU A 514 -13.28 3.27 7.65
CA GLU A 514 -14.18 4.01 8.52
C GLU A 514 -15.54 3.29 8.67
N GLN A 515 -16.10 2.81 7.54
CA GLN A 515 -17.38 2.10 7.51
C GLN A 515 -17.29 0.69 8.13
N ALA A 516 -16.17 -0.01 7.94
CA ALA A 516 -15.92 -1.30 8.56
C ALA A 516 -15.72 -1.19 10.09
N ALA A 517 -15.12 -0.07 10.53
CA ALA A 517 -14.89 0.20 11.94
C ALA A 517 -16.17 0.60 12.68
N ASP A 518 -16.96 1.50 12.12
CA ASP A 518 -18.08 2.12 12.85
C ASP A 518 -19.29 2.37 11.94
N SER A 519 -20.45 1.85 12.35
CA SER A 519 -21.72 1.99 11.66
C SER A 519 -22.20 3.45 11.51
N ASP A 520 -21.72 4.38 12.33
CA ASP A 520 -22.03 5.81 12.20
C ASP A 520 -21.47 6.42 10.91
N ASN A 521 -20.50 5.74 10.26
CA ASN A 521 -19.91 6.13 8.99
C ASN A 521 -20.62 5.49 7.77
N TRP A 522 -21.63 4.67 7.98
CA TRP A 522 -22.32 4.02 6.88
C TRP A 522 -23.06 5.03 5.98
N PRO A 523 -23.11 4.79 4.67
CA PRO A 523 -23.87 5.63 3.76
C PRO A 523 -25.35 5.68 4.14
N SER A 524 -25.99 6.83 3.95
CA SER A 524 -27.41 6.97 4.24
C SER A 524 -28.26 5.94 3.48
N GLY A 525 -29.03 5.14 4.20
CA GLY A 525 -29.88 4.10 3.66
C GLY A 525 -29.18 2.78 3.37
N ILE A 526 -27.92 2.62 3.74
CA ILE A 526 -27.16 1.37 3.71
C ILE A 526 -26.98 0.87 5.15
N ALA A 527 -27.34 -0.39 5.39
CA ALA A 527 -26.92 -1.17 6.54
C ALA A 527 -26.16 -2.38 5.98
N TYR A 528 -24.91 -2.56 6.37
CA TYR A 528 -24.14 -3.70 5.88
C TYR A 528 -24.64 -4.99 6.50
N ASP A 529 -25.14 -5.90 5.64
CA ASP A 529 -25.75 -7.20 5.98
C ASP A 529 -25.43 -8.18 4.84
N PRO A 530 -24.19 -8.64 4.74
CA PRO A 530 -23.77 -9.53 3.64
C PRO A 530 -24.39 -10.93 3.71
N GLU A 531 -24.91 -11.37 4.85
CA GLU A 531 -25.66 -12.60 5.02
C GLU A 531 -27.09 -12.48 4.48
N GLY A 532 -27.64 -11.25 4.44
CA GLY A 532 -29.00 -10.98 3.97
C GLY A 532 -30.09 -11.48 4.92
N ASP A 533 -29.78 -11.65 6.19
CA ASP A 533 -30.69 -12.17 7.22
C ASP A 533 -31.33 -11.06 8.07
N GLY A 534 -31.02 -9.82 7.80
CA GLY A 534 -31.50 -8.63 8.52
C GLY A 534 -30.65 -8.26 9.75
N THR A 535 -29.49 -8.91 9.94
CA THR A 535 -28.57 -8.62 11.04
C THR A 535 -27.41 -7.74 10.54
N PRO A 536 -27.37 -6.45 10.90
CA PRO A 536 -26.28 -5.58 10.48
C PRO A 536 -24.94 -6.02 11.05
N LEU A 537 -23.86 -5.79 10.28
CA LEU A 537 -22.50 -6.09 10.71
C LEU A 537 -22.14 -5.36 12.02
N PRO A 538 -21.44 -6.03 12.94
CA PRO A 538 -20.79 -5.36 14.06
C PRO A 538 -19.55 -4.58 13.57
N SER A 539 -18.90 -3.83 14.46
CA SER A 539 -17.55 -3.32 14.20
C SER A 539 -16.61 -4.46 13.82
N LEU A 540 -15.93 -4.32 12.68
CA LEU A 540 -15.01 -5.33 12.17
C LEU A 540 -13.59 -5.16 12.72
N GLY A 541 -13.27 -4.01 13.33
CA GLY A 541 -11.97 -3.69 13.90
C GLY A 541 -11.83 -2.21 14.21
N VAL A 542 -10.62 -1.75 14.50
CA VAL A 542 -10.33 -0.35 14.80
C VAL A 542 -9.61 0.35 13.65
N HIS A 543 -10.10 1.53 13.27
CA HIS A 543 -9.49 2.40 12.29
C HIS A 543 -8.99 3.69 12.94
N GLU A 544 -7.81 4.12 12.59
CA GLU A 544 -7.26 5.45 12.82
C GLU A 544 -6.01 5.67 11.95
N HIS A 545 -5.53 6.90 11.88
CA HIS A 545 -4.28 7.24 11.23
C HIS A 545 -3.18 7.57 12.24
N TRP A 546 -1.93 7.28 11.91
CA TRP A 546 -0.78 7.59 12.74
C TRP A 546 -0.56 9.11 12.90
N ASN A 547 0.15 9.51 13.97
CA ASN A 547 0.44 10.91 14.28
C ASN A 547 1.27 11.60 13.20
N ASN A 548 2.20 10.89 12.58
CA ASN A 548 3.04 11.38 11.48
C ASN A 548 3.90 10.25 10.88
N PRO A 549 4.40 10.40 9.65
CA PRO A 549 5.18 9.38 8.96
C PRO A 549 6.53 9.01 9.60
N TRP A 550 7.06 9.85 10.48
CA TRP A 550 8.35 9.62 11.10
C TRP A 550 8.25 8.79 12.38
N ASN A 551 7.27 9.11 13.22
CA ASN A 551 7.06 8.40 14.48
C ASN A 551 6.19 7.17 14.31
N ARG A 552 5.27 7.17 13.35
CA ARG A 552 4.32 6.09 13.04
C ARG A 552 3.58 5.59 14.28
N GLN A 553 3.18 6.53 15.14
CA GLN A 553 2.53 6.22 16.42
C GLN A 553 1.03 6.40 16.30
N TYR A 554 0.32 5.39 16.71
CA TYR A 554 -1.12 5.34 16.86
C TYR A 554 -1.53 5.62 18.31
N SER A 555 -2.83 5.69 18.58
CA SER A 555 -3.35 6.07 19.91
C SER A 555 -2.80 5.18 21.03
N ARG A 556 -2.77 3.86 20.86
CA ARG A 556 -2.23 2.97 21.90
C ARG A 556 -0.72 3.11 22.08
N ASN A 557 0.03 3.38 21.03
CA ASN A 557 1.46 3.73 21.16
C ASN A 557 1.67 5.01 21.96
N LEU A 558 0.67 5.90 22.00
CA LEU A 558 0.70 7.14 22.76
C LEU A 558 0.13 6.99 24.18
N GLY A 559 -0.27 5.76 24.56
CA GLY A 559 -0.70 5.42 25.91
C GLY A 559 -2.21 5.55 26.16
N THR A 560 -3.04 5.51 25.12
CA THR A 560 -4.50 5.39 25.26
C THR A 560 -4.91 3.94 25.39
N ASP A 561 -6.08 3.69 25.94
CA ASP A 561 -6.63 2.33 26.09
C ASP A 561 -7.31 1.80 24.83
N ASN A 562 -7.56 2.67 23.83
CA ASN A 562 -8.20 2.34 22.56
C ASN A 562 -7.32 2.73 21.37
N GLY A 563 -7.63 2.19 20.19
CA GLY A 563 -6.94 2.45 18.94
C GLY A 563 -5.96 1.36 18.53
N ILE A 564 -5.12 1.69 17.57
CA ILE A 564 -4.10 0.79 17.03
C ILE A 564 -2.83 0.83 17.90
N GLU A 565 -2.15 -0.29 18.01
CA GLU A 565 -0.79 -0.41 18.54
C GLU A 565 0.12 -0.95 17.41
N LEU A 566 0.99 -0.11 16.86
CA LEU A 566 1.99 -0.56 15.90
C LEU A 566 3.28 -0.94 16.64
N ILE A 567 3.65 -2.21 16.60
CA ILE A 567 4.96 -2.70 17.07
C ILE A 567 5.87 -2.83 15.85
N SER A 568 6.92 -2.02 15.81
CA SER A 568 7.93 -2.05 14.76
C SER A 568 9.13 -2.85 15.23
N VAL A 569 9.48 -3.91 14.49
CA VAL A 569 10.66 -4.75 14.74
C VAL A 569 11.64 -4.53 13.60
N PRO A 570 12.76 -3.82 13.81
CA PRO A 570 13.79 -3.66 12.79
C PRO A 570 14.60 -4.94 12.62
N GLY A 571 15.03 -5.23 11.38
CA GLY A 571 15.72 -6.45 11.00
C GLY A 571 17.09 -6.69 11.61
N GLU A 572 17.72 -5.65 12.18
CA GLU A 572 18.96 -5.79 12.96
C GLU A 572 18.84 -6.80 14.14
N TYR A 573 17.62 -7.25 14.43
CA TYR A 573 17.32 -8.20 15.51
C TYR A 573 17.06 -9.64 15.00
N ILE A 574 17.00 -9.89 13.68
CA ILE A 574 16.57 -11.18 13.11
C ILE A 574 17.75 -12.14 12.86
N GLY A 575 18.98 -11.66 12.88
CA GLY A 575 20.18 -12.44 12.59
C GLY A 575 20.71 -13.24 13.77
N GLY A 576 20.06 -14.34 14.20
CA GLY A 576 20.68 -15.24 15.16
C GLY A 576 19.76 -15.85 16.21
N ILE A 577 18.88 -16.77 15.81
CA ILE A 577 17.97 -17.45 16.75
C ILE A 577 18.70 -18.35 17.77
N ASP A 578 19.97 -18.71 17.56
CA ASP A 578 20.73 -19.54 18.50
C ASP A 578 21.49 -18.76 19.60
N GLU A 579 21.57 -17.41 19.53
CA GLU A 579 22.23 -16.60 20.56
C GLU A 579 21.35 -15.49 21.20
N ASP A 580 20.15 -15.18 20.71
CA ASP A 580 19.47 -13.92 20.98
C ASP A 580 18.08 -13.95 21.66
N ILE A 581 17.72 -14.98 22.38
CA ILE A 581 16.80 -14.84 23.54
C ILE A 581 17.39 -13.79 24.53
N GLU A 582 18.68 -13.50 24.45
CA GLU A 582 19.34 -12.46 25.21
C GLU A 582 19.03 -11.03 24.75
N LEU A 583 18.54 -10.79 23.51
CA LEU A 583 18.26 -9.44 22.98
C LEU A 583 16.86 -8.93 23.30
N LEU A 584 15.85 -9.79 23.39
CA LEU A 584 14.56 -9.44 24.00
C LEU A 584 14.71 -9.15 25.51
N THR A 585 15.88 -9.48 26.08
CA THR A 585 16.21 -9.24 27.49
C THR A 585 17.18 -8.09 27.71
N LYS A 586 17.66 -7.40 26.66
CA LYS A 586 18.59 -6.25 26.78
C LYS A 586 17.87 -4.91 26.57
N PRO A 587 18.19 -3.89 27.38
CA PRO A 587 17.74 -2.52 27.10
C PRO A 587 18.33 -2.02 25.79
N THR A 588 17.54 -1.30 25.00
CA THR A 588 17.97 -0.70 23.72
C THR A 588 17.81 0.82 23.74
N LEU A 589 18.72 1.50 23.03
CA LEU A 589 18.76 2.97 22.91
C LEU A 589 18.69 3.37 21.43
N LEU A 590 17.57 3.95 21.02
CA LEU A 590 17.36 4.34 19.62
C LEU A 590 18.02 5.68 19.28
N GLN A 591 18.20 5.91 17.98
CA GLN A 591 18.70 7.19 17.48
C GLN A 591 17.69 8.29 17.80
N ASN A 592 18.21 9.43 18.29
CA ASN A 592 17.38 10.61 18.60
C ASN A 592 16.74 11.20 17.34
N LEU A 593 15.52 11.72 17.46
CA LEU A 593 14.78 12.37 16.39
C LEU A 593 14.19 13.72 16.87
N PRO A 594 14.33 14.79 16.05
CA PRO A 594 15.18 14.87 14.84
C PRO A 594 16.69 14.83 15.16
N ASN A 595 17.50 14.41 14.17
CA ASN A 595 18.95 14.50 14.20
C ASN A 595 19.48 14.79 12.77
N PRO A 596 20.08 15.95 12.46
CA PRO A 596 20.30 17.08 13.38
C PRO A 596 19.03 17.77 13.92
N PHE A 597 19.16 18.46 15.03
CA PHE A 597 18.08 19.25 15.63
C PHE A 597 18.52 20.65 16.01
N ASN A 598 17.55 21.57 16.22
CA ASN A 598 17.85 22.98 16.55
C ASN A 598 17.32 23.44 17.90
N ILE A 599 16.14 22.99 18.31
CA ILE A 599 15.47 23.41 19.55
C ILE A 599 15.39 22.25 20.55
N SER A 600 14.91 21.11 20.11
CA SER A 600 14.76 19.91 20.94
C SER A 600 14.80 18.63 20.11
N THR A 601 15.10 17.53 20.79
CA THR A 601 15.08 16.20 20.20
C THR A 601 14.49 15.19 21.19
N SER A 602 13.90 14.13 20.69
CA SER A 602 13.38 13.00 21.47
C SER A 602 14.33 11.80 21.35
N ILE A 603 14.54 11.12 22.47
CA ILE A 603 15.39 9.92 22.56
C ILE A 603 14.51 8.80 23.09
N GLN A 604 14.28 7.78 22.28
CA GLN A 604 13.52 6.61 22.66
C GLN A 604 14.43 5.49 23.12
N TYR A 605 13.99 4.73 24.12
CA TYR A 605 14.71 3.58 24.66
C TYR A 605 13.73 2.52 25.21
N ASN A 606 14.13 1.25 25.14
CA ASN A 606 13.34 0.14 25.66
C ASN A 606 13.99 -0.45 26.91
N ILE A 607 13.16 -0.88 27.85
CA ILE A 607 13.56 -1.54 29.10
C ILE A 607 12.82 -2.89 29.18
N PRO A 608 13.50 -4.02 28.99
CA PRO A 608 12.86 -5.34 29.02
C PRO A 608 12.59 -5.86 30.44
N GLN A 609 13.30 -5.34 31.43
CA GLN A 609 13.17 -5.75 32.84
C GLN A 609 13.19 -4.52 33.75
N THR A 610 12.48 -4.59 34.87
CA THR A 610 12.50 -3.53 35.88
C THR A 610 13.93 -3.24 36.33
N GLY A 611 14.37 -1.99 36.20
CA GLY A 611 15.72 -1.58 36.54
C GLY A 611 15.88 -0.10 36.78
N LYS A 612 16.98 0.29 37.40
CA LYS A 612 17.36 1.70 37.55
C LYS A 612 17.93 2.23 36.25
N VAL A 613 17.21 3.15 35.62
CA VAL A 613 17.54 3.75 34.33
C VAL A 613 18.19 5.10 34.54
N THR A 614 19.31 5.34 33.84
CA THR A 614 19.92 6.66 33.72
C THR A 614 20.19 6.96 32.25
N LEU A 615 19.59 8.03 31.73
CA LEU A 615 19.86 8.58 30.39
C LEU A 615 20.56 9.93 30.54
N THR A 616 21.79 10.04 30.04
CA THR A 616 22.64 11.20 30.23
C THR A 616 23.26 11.67 28.92
N VAL A 617 23.24 12.96 28.67
CA VAL A 617 23.88 13.64 27.53
C VAL A 617 25.27 14.13 27.95
N TYR A 618 26.24 13.94 27.09
CA TYR A 618 27.64 14.36 27.22
C TYR A 618 28.06 15.20 26.02
N ASN A 619 28.99 16.12 26.22
CA ASN A 619 29.69 16.76 25.11
C ASN A 619 30.81 15.87 24.56
N ILE A 620 31.45 16.27 23.46
CA ILE A 620 32.53 15.51 22.82
C ILE A 620 33.78 15.29 23.71
N SER A 621 33.92 16.09 24.76
CA SER A 621 35.01 15.95 25.75
C SER A 621 34.64 14.98 26.88
N GLY A 622 33.47 14.33 26.81
CA GLY A 622 32.98 13.40 27.81
C GLY A 622 32.44 14.07 29.08
N GLN A 623 32.28 15.39 29.09
CA GLN A 623 31.71 16.10 30.22
C GLN A 623 30.19 16.01 30.17
N LYS A 624 29.58 15.76 31.33
CA LYS A 624 28.13 15.62 31.49
C LYS A 624 27.40 16.94 31.24
N SER A 625 26.58 16.98 30.22
CA SER A 625 25.78 18.13 29.78
C SER A 625 24.40 18.14 30.44
N LYS A 626 23.66 17.03 30.40
CA LYS A 626 22.32 16.90 30.97
C LYS A 626 22.04 15.48 31.42
N THR A 627 21.32 15.30 32.52
CA THR A 627 20.66 14.03 32.85
C THR A 627 19.18 14.17 32.50
N LEU A 628 18.71 13.33 31.59
CA LEU A 628 17.33 13.33 31.12
C LEU A 628 16.47 12.41 31.97
N VAL A 629 17.00 11.23 32.33
CA VAL A 629 16.30 10.22 33.14
C VAL A 629 17.24 9.75 34.24
N ASN A 630 16.72 9.56 35.46
CA ASN A 630 17.42 8.91 36.58
C ASN A 630 16.36 8.36 37.56
N GLN A 631 15.72 7.24 37.19
CA GLN A 631 14.64 6.64 37.99
C GLN A 631 14.53 5.16 37.71
N THR A 632 13.84 4.42 38.58
CA THR A 632 13.49 3.03 38.32
C THR A 632 12.33 2.99 37.32
N LYS A 633 12.43 2.14 36.30
CA LYS A 633 11.42 1.90 35.27
C LYS A 633 11.03 0.43 35.24
N THR A 634 9.77 0.17 34.96
CA THR A 634 9.25 -1.17 34.65
C THR A 634 9.55 -1.53 33.19
N PRO A 635 9.33 -2.79 32.76
CA PRO A 635 9.41 -3.13 31.34
C PRO A 635 8.55 -2.19 30.48
N GLY A 636 9.06 -1.80 29.32
CA GLY A 636 8.34 -0.92 28.37
C GLY A 636 9.26 -0.01 27.59
N THR A 637 8.69 0.67 26.62
CA THR A 637 9.33 1.68 25.76
C THR A 637 9.08 3.08 26.32
N TYR A 638 10.12 3.89 26.39
CA TYR A 638 10.09 5.23 26.99
C TYR A 638 10.72 6.25 26.06
N THR A 639 10.21 7.46 26.13
CA THR A 639 10.77 8.61 25.39
C THR A 639 11.22 9.70 26.36
N ALA A 640 12.44 10.20 26.18
CA ALA A 640 12.98 11.34 26.90
C ALA A 640 13.26 12.49 25.94
N LYS A 641 12.79 13.68 26.26
CA LYS A 641 13.02 14.88 25.45
C LYS A 641 14.21 15.67 25.99
N TRP A 642 15.09 16.11 25.09
CA TRP A 642 16.14 17.10 25.40
C TRP A 642 15.88 18.41 24.66
N ASP A 643 15.78 19.47 25.41
CA ASP A 643 15.51 20.85 24.99
C ASP A 643 16.78 21.65 24.66
N ALA A 644 17.89 20.99 24.45
CA ALA A 644 19.23 21.57 24.25
C ALA A 644 19.67 22.53 25.40
N MET A 645 19.21 22.23 26.63
CA MET A 645 19.62 22.97 27.82
C MET A 645 20.58 22.11 28.68
N LEU A 646 21.59 22.71 29.22
CA LEU A 646 22.53 22.10 30.17
C LEU A 646 21.92 21.97 31.58
N ASN A 647 22.55 21.20 32.47
CA ASN A 647 22.08 21.03 33.84
C ASN A 647 22.02 22.38 34.64
N ASN A 648 22.84 23.36 34.29
CA ASN A 648 22.87 24.67 34.89
C ASN A 648 21.86 25.67 34.32
N GLY A 649 20.99 25.20 33.37
CA GLY A 649 19.99 26.03 32.71
C GLY A 649 20.53 26.89 31.55
N ALA A 650 21.81 26.78 31.19
CA ALA A 650 22.37 27.50 30.04
C ALA A 650 22.05 26.69 28.73
N LYS A 651 21.97 27.36 27.59
CA LYS A 651 21.84 26.73 26.28
C LYS A 651 23.12 25.94 25.95
N ALA A 652 22.94 24.72 25.49
CA ALA A 652 24.05 23.91 25.01
C ALA A 652 24.61 24.53 23.73
N PRO A 653 25.92 24.64 23.54
CA PRO A 653 26.54 25.07 22.28
C PRO A 653 26.21 24.14 21.10
N ASP A 654 26.23 24.70 19.89
CA ASP A 654 26.12 23.89 18.69
C ASP A 654 27.29 22.90 18.59
N GLY A 655 27.00 21.68 18.15
CA GLY A 655 28.00 20.63 18.02
C GLY A 655 27.46 19.23 18.25
N VAL A 656 28.40 18.27 18.26
CA VAL A 656 28.10 16.86 18.50
C VAL A 656 28.00 16.58 19.99
N TYR A 657 26.95 15.83 20.35
CA TYR A 657 26.72 15.31 21.70
C TYR A 657 26.61 13.79 21.65
N ILE A 658 26.92 13.16 22.76
CA ILE A 658 26.75 11.71 22.97
C ILE A 658 25.71 11.55 24.07
N TYR A 659 24.68 10.75 23.85
CA TYR A 659 23.78 10.37 24.92
C TYR A 659 23.96 8.88 25.23
N ARG A 660 23.91 8.56 26.52
CA ARG A 660 24.17 7.23 27.05
C ARG A 660 23.03 6.78 27.96
N LEU A 661 22.49 5.60 27.64
CA LEU A 661 21.57 4.85 28.47
C LEU A 661 22.38 3.91 29.36
N THR A 662 22.05 3.88 30.63
CA THR A 662 22.55 2.89 31.59
C THR A 662 21.35 2.30 32.32
N VAL A 663 21.21 0.99 32.27
CA VAL A 663 20.15 0.24 32.97
C VAL A 663 20.80 -0.74 33.96
N ASN A 664 20.42 -0.68 35.22
CA ASN A 664 20.90 -1.57 36.28
C ASN A 664 19.69 -2.32 36.87
N THR A 665 19.60 -3.62 36.61
CA THR A 665 18.53 -4.50 37.11
C THR A 665 18.85 -5.11 38.48
N GLY A 666 20.01 -4.79 39.06
CA GLY A 666 20.51 -5.37 40.29
C GLY A 666 21.43 -6.61 40.05
N GLU A 667 21.16 -7.38 39.02
CA GLU A 667 21.98 -8.55 38.63
C GLU A 667 22.95 -8.18 37.46
N LYS A 668 22.47 -7.38 36.51
CA LYS A 668 23.23 -6.96 35.33
C LYS A 668 23.20 -5.46 35.18
N LYS A 669 24.28 -4.91 34.59
CA LYS A 669 24.37 -3.50 34.20
C LYS A 669 24.56 -3.44 32.67
N PHE A 670 23.70 -2.68 31.99
CA PHE A 670 23.77 -2.46 30.55
C PHE A 670 24.12 -0.99 30.28
N GLU A 671 24.93 -0.74 29.27
CA GLU A 671 25.28 0.59 28.80
C GLU A 671 25.27 0.65 27.28
N GLU A 672 24.58 1.64 26.74
CA GLU A 672 24.51 1.91 25.29
C GLU A 672 24.62 3.40 25.06
N ALA A 673 25.20 3.84 23.91
CA ALA A 673 25.42 5.24 23.61
C ALA A 673 25.32 5.53 22.12
N ASN A 674 24.65 6.65 21.78
CA ASN A 674 24.50 7.15 20.42
C ASN A 674 24.93 8.61 20.30
N LYS A 675 25.13 9.08 19.05
CA LYS A 675 25.54 10.46 18.73
C LYS A 675 24.37 11.28 18.24
N MET A 676 24.36 12.56 18.56
CA MET A 676 23.41 13.53 18.04
C MET A 676 24.09 14.85 17.69
N LEU A 677 23.51 15.61 16.76
CA LEU A 677 24.06 16.85 16.26
C LEU A 677 23.07 18.01 16.50
N LEU A 678 23.50 18.98 17.28
CA LEU A 678 22.76 20.24 17.52
C LEU A 678 23.28 21.31 16.57
N ILE A 679 22.39 21.91 15.79
CA ILE A 679 22.68 23.00 14.83
C ILE A 679 21.56 24.03 14.93
N ARG A 680 21.91 25.29 15.28
CA ARG A 680 20.97 26.41 15.30
C ARG A 680 21.13 27.34 14.13
#